data_a69e6c793a0f2f1dcb713f457faabfa6
#
_entry.id   a69e6c793a0f2f1dcb713f457faabfa6
#
_cell.length_a   1.000
_cell.length_b   1.000
_cell.length_c   1.000
_cell.angle_alpha   90.00
_cell.angle_beta   90.00
_cell.angle_gamma   90.00
#
_symmetry.space_group_name_H-M   'P 1'
#
loop_
_entity.id
_entity.type
_entity.pdbx_description
1 polymer ?
#
loop_
_entity_poly.entity_id
_entity_poly.type
_entity_poly.pdbx_seq_one_letter_code
_entity_poly.pdbx_strand_id
1 'polypeptide(L)'
;MYTFPQLLLRNATLALIFIISISTVSLLMLSSLLEDKATQHSQVIGLLTKQLLTTDDELVAAQSIAITLQQASTYNTLMITNQAGENLFSYKSTDTGLTLSFISPKPKKKVTEKLGLSVEYQLDFSGEYTLVVSFILCALTFSFLLVIFAAKMSAKRHKTVFKIISQQIKNDLALINYTDSSNTETLSYNNDILDIPELKKGISDIKLLITKQLENTLNLEKEAYIDHLTKIDNRNRFVQFYENQIVRESPVKFGVLIITRCSELQTINQIHGYKEGDNYISHVAKLIQQSLSVYSDGTVFRLNSSDFACILPNITLKEAEKFTKELTLLFNEYQQTSDLDSVAYSGLVYFDKSKPLGELLALADTGVSVAQTQNSNAWYSQKDSDIFQQNSANYGNQNWRQEIDSVIENQRITLLLQPIHPTGRNSKVYGEILARFLNSNNEMLPTASFIAMAEKLDKIVAIDRLIIDTSINEIINKNMFEHSFGINISARSISDEHFMIWLERKLLREPKVATRLVFEITEYGLQQNIKTSKRLIDMLHRVGSRITVERFGVGLTSFKFFRDLTPDYIKMDSSYTRDIDDDKNNQYFLRLMVDLAHRLSINVLAESVESQEEKHTLEGLFIDGCQGFYIGKPEPL
;
A
#
# COMPACT_ATOMS: atom_id res chain seq x y z
N MET A 1 3.42 -3.49 37.47
CA MET A 1 4.77 -3.08 37.95
C MET A 1 5.07 -1.70 37.41
N TYR A 2 5.32 -0.71 38.25
CA TYR A 2 5.58 0.66 37.80
C TYR A 2 6.97 0.74 37.13
N THR A 3 7.03 1.36 35.97
CA THR A 3 8.30 1.65 35.29
C THR A 3 9.12 2.65 36.11
N PHE A 4 10.44 2.66 35.95
CA PHE A 4 11.33 3.62 36.66
C PHE A 4 10.82 5.06 36.55
N PRO A 5 10.37 5.57 35.38
CA PRO A 5 9.77 6.91 35.27
C PRO A 5 8.50 7.07 36.12
N GLN A 6 7.66 6.07 36.21
CA GLN A 6 6.40 6.12 37.00
C GLN A 6 6.68 6.14 38.49
N LEU A 7 7.68 5.39 38.96
CA LEU A 7 8.15 5.42 40.38
C LEU A 7 8.77 6.76 40.75
N LEU A 8 9.56 7.30 39.82
CA LEU A 8 10.18 8.63 39.99
C LEU A 8 9.09 9.71 39.98
N LEU A 9 8.11 9.62 39.08
CA LEU A 9 6.99 10.56 39.04
C LEU A 9 6.16 10.50 40.33
N ARG A 10 5.84 9.30 40.84
CA ARG A 10 5.08 9.10 42.08
C ARG A 10 5.83 9.69 43.29
N ASN A 11 7.11 9.44 43.39
CA ASN A 11 7.90 9.97 44.51
C ASN A 11 8.08 11.49 44.38
N ALA A 12 8.22 12.01 43.16
CA ALA A 12 8.26 13.45 42.92
C ALA A 12 6.91 14.13 43.23
N THR A 13 5.79 13.51 42.89
CA THR A 13 4.45 14.03 43.21
C THR A 13 4.20 14.05 44.73
N LEU A 14 4.58 13.01 45.46
CA LEU A 14 4.48 12.97 46.92
C LEU A 14 5.37 14.04 47.57
N ALA A 15 6.61 14.20 47.11
CA ALA A 15 7.50 15.24 47.56
C ALA A 15 6.95 16.64 47.25
N LEU A 16 6.39 16.85 46.09
CA LEU A 16 5.76 18.12 45.70
C LEU A 16 4.55 18.46 46.62
N ILE A 17 3.67 17.49 46.90
CA ILE A 17 2.55 17.68 47.83
C ILE A 17 3.04 18.03 49.22
N PHE A 18 4.09 17.35 49.72
CA PHE A 18 4.69 17.61 51.00
C PHE A 18 5.31 19.01 51.09
N ILE A 19 6.02 19.46 50.05
CA ILE A 19 6.62 20.80 49.94
C ILE A 19 5.51 21.87 49.91
N ILE A 20 4.48 21.69 49.10
CA ILE A 20 3.35 22.62 49.02
C ILE A 20 2.69 22.74 50.42
N SER A 21 2.48 21.61 51.11
CA SER A 21 1.89 21.58 52.43
C SER A 21 2.76 22.32 53.47
N ILE A 22 4.07 22.05 53.51
CA ILE A 22 4.99 22.75 54.41
C ILE A 22 5.06 24.24 54.08
N SER A 23 5.17 24.59 52.80
CA SER A 23 5.23 26.00 52.39
C SER A 23 3.97 26.76 52.76
N THR A 24 2.78 26.17 52.53
CA THR A 24 1.50 26.78 52.89
C THR A 24 1.36 26.96 54.42
N VAL A 25 1.72 25.93 55.19
CA VAL A 25 1.70 26.01 56.68
C VAL A 25 2.68 27.05 57.18
N SER A 26 3.92 27.10 56.64
CA SER A 26 4.94 28.08 57.02
C SER A 26 4.50 29.51 56.70
N LEU A 27 3.87 29.73 55.55
CA LEU A 27 3.34 31.05 55.14
C LEU A 27 2.15 31.47 56.00
N LEU A 28 1.24 30.55 56.33
CA LEU A 28 0.12 30.83 57.25
C LEU A 28 0.61 31.14 58.66
N MET A 29 1.57 30.40 59.18
CA MET A 29 2.20 30.66 60.48
C MET A 29 2.91 32.01 60.48
N LEU A 30 3.63 32.33 59.41
CA LEU A 30 4.29 33.63 59.27
C LEU A 30 3.24 34.76 59.27
N SER A 31 2.17 34.64 58.48
CA SER A 31 1.08 35.63 58.42
C SER A 31 0.50 35.89 59.81
N SER A 32 0.20 34.85 60.57
CA SER A 32 -0.35 34.97 61.92
C SER A 32 0.67 35.66 62.87
N LEU A 33 1.93 35.27 62.80
CA LEU A 33 2.98 35.83 63.66
C LEU A 33 3.26 37.30 63.34
N LEU A 34 3.21 37.71 62.07
CA LEU A 34 3.36 39.09 61.65
C LEU A 34 2.19 39.96 62.11
N GLU A 35 0.97 39.41 62.02
CA GLU A 35 -0.23 40.10 62.50
C GLU A 35 -0.23 40.29 64.02
N ASP A 36 0.21 39.27 64.78
CA ASP A 36 0.41 39.34 66.26
C ASP A 36 1.45 40.37 66.63
N LYS A 37 2.63 40.34 65.98
CA LYS A 37 3.68 41.33 66.19
C LYS A 37 3.21 42.74 65.86
N ALA A 38 2.54 42.94 64.76
CA ALA A 38 1.97 44.25 64.38
C ALA A 38 0.89 44.71 65.35
N THR A 39 0.17 43.77 65.96
CA THR A 39 -0.88 44.11 66.96
C THR A 39 -0.22 44.44 68.33
N GLN A 40 0.75 43.67 68.80
CA GLN A 40 1.53 43.96 70.00
C GLN A 40 2.25 45.31 69.87
N HIS A 41 2.83 45.57 68.70
CA HIS A 41 3.49 46.86 68.48
C HIS A 41 2.52 48.03 68.48
N SER A 42 1.31 47.88 67.97
CA SER A 42 0.24 48.88 68.07
C SER A 42 -0.15 49.20 69.51
N GLN A 43 -0.10 48.20 70.40
CA GLN A 43 -0.35 48.43 71.84
C GLN A 43 0.77 49.18 72.45
N VAL A 44 2.05 48.82 72.14
CA VAL A 44 3.25 49.53 72.64
C VAL A 44 3.25 50.98 72.18
N ILE A 45 2.93 51.26 70.92
CA ILE A 45 2.77 52.66 70.43
C ILE A 45 1.71 53.41 71.24
N GLY A 46 0.58 52.75 71.52
CA GLY A 46 -0.48 53.36 72.32
C GLY A 46 -0.02 53.72 73.74
N LEU A 47 0.82 52.90 74.33
CA LEU A 47 1.43 53.18 75.68
C LEU A 47 2.48 54.26 75.60
N LEU A 48 3.42 54.18 74.64
CA LEU A 48 4.51 55.19 74.48
C LEU A 48 3.94 56.58 74.15
N THR A 49 2.95 56.65 73.26
CA THR A 49 2.28 57.92 72.92
C THR A 49 1.57 58.52 74.12
N LYS A 50 1.09 57.73 75.06
CA LYS A 50 0.44 58.19 76.29
C LYS A 50 1.43 58.71 77.30
N GLN A 51 2.66 58.17 77.37
CA GLN A 51 3.73 58.58 78.29
C GLN A 51 4.54 59.81 77.80
N LEU A 52 4.74 59.94 76.47
CA LEU A 52 5.60 60.97 75.86
C LEU A 52 4.90 62.34 75.66
N LEU A 53 3.56 62.45 75.82
CA LEU A 53 2.79 63.68 75.64
C LEU A 53 2.91 64.58 76.89
N THR A 54 4.09 65.04 77.19
CA THR A 54 4.36 65.99 78.30
C THR A 54 4.42 67.46 77.86
N THR A 55 4.50 67.72 76.56
CA THR A 55 4.55 69.06 75.94
C THR A 55 3.28 69.35 75.17
N ASP A 56 2.84 70.60 75.16
CA ASP A 56 1.67 71.06 74.41
C ASP A 56 2.01 71.51 72.97
N ASP A 57 3.28 71.37 72.54
CA ASP A 57 3.72 71.69 71.19
C ASP A 57 3.68 70.41 70.32
N GLU A 58 2.78 70.46 69.29
CA GLU A 58 2.50 69.32 68.38
C GLU A 58 3.74 68.86 67.62
N LEU A 59 4.64 69.79 67.22
CA LEU A 59 5.81 69.43 66.39
C LEU A 59 6.87 68.75 67.25
N VAL A 60 7.12 69.25 68.50
CA VAL A 60 8.06 68.65 69.43
C VAL A 60 7.59 67.27 69.90
N ALA A 61 6.29 67.13 70.13
CA ALA A 61 5.66 65.88 70.49
C ALA A 61 5.78 64.86 69.36
N ALA A 62 5.51 65.24 68.10
CA ALA A 62 5.67 64.37 66.95
C ALA A 62 7.10 63.91 66.74
N GLN A 63 8.07 64.76 66.82
CA GLN A 63 9.51 64.40 66.72
C GLN A 63 9.95 63.46 67.87
N SER A 64 9.54 63.70 69.10
CA SER A 64 9.84 62.84 70.22
C SER A 64 9.26 61.45 70.10
N ILE A 65 8.00 61.33 69.61
CA ILE A 65 7.34 60.09 69.30
C ILE A 65 8.11 59.37 68.19
N ALA A 66 8.47 60.08 67.12
CA ALA A 66 9.15 59.48 65.94
C ALA A 66 10.52 58.91 66.34
N ILE A 67 11.35 59.65 67.11
CA ILE A 67 12.67 59.20 67.57
C ILE A 67 12.51 57.93 68.41
N THR A 68 11.60 57.95 69.38
CA THR A 68 11.41 56.80 70.28
C THR A 68 10.91 55.58 69.56
N LEU A 69 10.03 55.73 68.57
CA LEU A 69 9.55 54.66 67.77
C LEU A 69 10.63 54.07 66.86
N GLN A 70 11.48 54.93 66.27
CA GLN A 70 12.60 54.47 65.44
C GLN A 70 13.68 53.74 66.23
N GLN A 71 13.82 54.06 67.50
CA GLN A 71 14.74 53.32 68.43
C GLN A 71 14.16 51.98 68.87
N ALA A 72 12.82 51.84 68.89
CA ALA A 72 12.14 50.63 69.35
C ALA A 72 11.96 49.59 68.28
N SER A 73 11.85 49.98 66.98
CA SER A 73 11.66 49.08 65.87
C SER A 73 12.03 49.67 64.51
N THR A 74 12.25 48.85 63.54
CA THR A 74 12.49 49.25 62.13
C THR A 74 11.14 49.42 61.40
N TYR A 75 11.02 50.48 60.63
CA TYR A 75 9.80 50.83 59.89
C TYR A 75 10.10 50.93 58.40
N ASN A 76 9.17 50.44 57.58
CA ASN A 76 9.15 50.74 56.17
C ASN A 76 8.58 52.15 55.91
N THR A 77 7.51 52.48 56.60
CA THR A 77 6.97 53.85 56.60
C THR A 77 6.49 54.24 57.99
N LEU A 78 6.77 55.47 58.36
CA LEU A 78 6.29 56.09 59.63
C LEU A 78 5.86 57.51 59.27
N MET A 79 4.61 57.85 59.48
CA MET A 79 4.04 59.16 59.20
C MET A 79 3.27 59.63 60.43
N ILE A 80 3.48 60.86 60.86
CA ILE A 80 2.77 61.47 61.96
C ILE A 80 2.10 62.74 61.43
N THR A 81 0.75 62.81 61.53
CA THR A 81 -0.07 63.92 61.02
C THR A 81 -0.86 64.53 62.20
N ASN A 82 -1.15 65.84 62.13
CA ASN A 82 -1.98 66.52 63.13
C ASN A 82 -3.51 66.30 62.74
N GLN A 83 -4.42 66.92 63.58
CA GLN A 83 -5.86 66.82 63.32
C GLN A 83 -6.32 67.47 61.99
N ALA A 84 -5.54 68.43 61.49
CA ALA A 84 -5.78 69.09 60.23
C ALA A 84 -5.28 68.31 59.04
N GLY A 85 -4.62 67.17 59.25
CA GLY A 85 -4.06 66.33 58.20
C GLY A 85 -2.70 66.76 57.67
N GLU A 86 -2.02 67.77 58.36
CA GLU A 86 -0.70 68.23 58.01
C GLU A 86 0.32 67.22 58.48
N ASN A 87 1.35 66.94 57.64
CA ASN A 87 2.41 65.99 57.95
C ASN A 87 3.48 66.61 58.77
N LEU A 88 3.57 66.24 60.08
CA LEU A 88 4.55 66.73 61.02
C LEU A 88 5.86 65.93 60.98
N PHE A 89 5.81 64.66 60.63
CA PHE A 89 6.98 63.80 60.48
C PHE A 89 6.70 62.72 59.44
N SER A 90 7.65 62.48 58.54
CA SER A 90 7.55 61.39 57.53
C SER A 90 8.92 60.70 57.40
N TYR A 91 8.89 59.39 57.55
CA TYR A 91 10.03 58.54 57.33
C TYR A 91 9.61 57.41 56.35
N LYS A 92 10.46 57.19 55.35
CA LYS A 92 10.31 56.06 54.42
C LYS A 92 11.69 55.42 54.33
N SER A 93 11.76 54.10 54.57
CA SER A 93 12.99 53.35 54.41
C SER A 93 13.43 53.36 52.94
N THR A 94 14.76 53.56 52.72
CA THR A 94 15.41 53.46 51.42
C THR A 94 15.86 52.05 51.15
N ASP A 95 15.93 51.22 52.20
CA ASP A 95 16.32 49.81 52.08
C ASP A 95 15.08 48.95 51.94
N THR A 96 14.80 48.51 50.67
CA THR A 96 13.70 47.61 50.36
C THR A 96 14.20 46.18 50.47
N GLY A 97 14.26 45.66 51.71
CA GLY A 97 14.50 44.24 51.92
C GLY A 97 13.39 43.36 51.26
N LEU A 98 13.56 42.03 51.32
CA LEU A 98 12.57 41.10 50.76
C LEU A 98 11.20 41.37 51.37
N THR A 99 10.19 41.62 50.51
CA THR A 99 8.82 41.83 50.93
C THR A 99 7.88 40.85 50.24
N LEU A 100 7.00 40.19 51.01
CA LEU A 100 5.94 39.35 50.51
C LEU A 100 4.59 40.13 50.63
N SER A 101 4.26 40.89 49.58
CA SER A 101 3.15 41.84 49.59
C SER A 101 1.79 41.23 49.95
N PHE A 102 1.57 39.93 49.66
CA PHE A 102 0.31 39.22 49.94
C PHE A 102 0.16 38.76 51.40
N ILE A 103 1.25 38.79 52.23
CA ILE A 103 1.29 38.39 53.64
C ILE A 103 1.59 39.62 54.54
N SER A 104 2.10 40.68 53.96
CA SER A 104 2.46 41.88 54.74
C SER A 104 1.23 42.49 55.41
N PRO A 105 1.29 42.72 56.74
CA PRO A 105 0.22 43.46 57.44
C PRO A 105 0.00 44.85 56.83
N LYS A 106 -1.25 45.26 56.73
CA LYS A 106 -1.58 46.60 56.24
C LYS A 106 -1.02 47.67 57.14
N PRO A 107 -0.68 48.85 56.63
CA PRO A 107 -0.30 50.00 57.46
C PRO A 107 -1.35 50.24 58.56
N LYS A 108 -0.89 50.38 59.80
CA LYS A 108 -1.77 50.64 60.97
C LYS A 108 -1.71 52.11 61.34
N LYS A 109 -2.90 52.63 61.64
CA LYS A 109 -3.09 54.03 62.08
C LYS A 109 -3.54 54.06 63.53
N LYS A 110 -2.85 54.86 64.37
CA LYS A 110 -3.19 55.05 65.76
C LYS A 110 -3.31 56.54 66.05
N VAL A 111 -4.37 56.97 66.68
CA VAL A 111 -4.63 58.38 67.03
C VAL A 111 -4.33 58.53 68.51
N THR A 112 -3.60 59.62 68.94
CA THR A 112 -3.28 59.94 70.32
C THR A 112 -4.47 60.67 70.98
N GLU A 113 -4.75 60.32 72.25
CA GLU A 113 -5.93 60.86 72.99
C GLU A 113 -5.81 62.35 73.36
N LYS A 114 -4.59 62.90 73.57
CA LYS A 114 -4.39 64.22 74.12
C LYS A 114 -4.18 65.32 73.07
N LEU A 115 -3.42 65.07 71.99
CA LEU A 115 -3.15 66.07 70.94
C LEU A 115 -3.79 65.71 69.58
N GLY A 116 -4.51 64.59 69.51
CA GLY A 116 -5.16 64.16 68.26
C GLY A 116 -4.18 63.80 67.14
N LEU A 117 -2.88 63.60 67.43
CA LEU A 117 -1.86 63.22 66.47
C LEU A 117 -2.14 61.81 65.94
N SER A 118 -2.12 61.65 64.63
CA SER A 118 -2.34 60.39 63.97
C SER A 118 -0.99 59.81 63.54
N VAL A 119 -0.63 58.64 64.09
CA VAL A 119 0.58 57.89 63.76
C VAL A 119 0.21 56.75 62.83
N GLU A 120 0.64 56.86 61.57
CA GLU A 120 0.48 55.80 60.59
C GLU A 120 1.85 55.16 60.35
N TYR A 121 1.91 53.82 60.44
CA TYR A 121 3.16 53.09 60.34
C TYR A 121 3.01 51.74 59.67
N GLN A 122 4.10 51.30 59.03
CA GLN A 122 4.28 49.98 58.52
C GLN A 122 5.67 49.48 59.04
N LEU A 123 5.67 48.35 59.76
CA LEU A 123 6.85 47.72 60.25
C LEU A 123 7.63 47.03 59.12
N ASP A 124 8.94 46.97 59.23
CA ASP A 124 9.82 46.22 58.40
C ASP A 124 9.95 44.77 58.93
N PHE A 125 9.49 43.84 58.13
CA PHE A 125 9.55 42.38 58.38
C PHE A 125 10.48 41.64 57.41
N SER A 126 11.41 42.33 56.76
CA SER A 126 12.33 41.78 55.80
C SER A 126 13.15 40.61 56.32
N GLY A 127 13.56 40.67 57.59
CA GLY A 127 14.28 39.57 58.25
C GLY A 127 13.45 38.31 58.43
N GLU A 128 12.15 38.42 58.79
CA GLU A 128 11.26 37.30 58.95
C GLU A 128 10.94 36.66 57.59
N TYR A 129 10.74 37.48 56.58
CA TYR A 129 10.53 36.97 55.20
C TYR A 129 11.75 36.20 54.70
N THR A 130 12.95 36.72 54.86
CA THR A 130 14.18 36.05 54.44
C THR A 130 14.42 34.73 55.16
N LEU A 131 14.11 34.66 56.46
CA LEU A 131 14.17 33.42 57.25
C LEU A 131 13.23 32.35 56.73
N VAL A 132 11.96 32.68 56.45
CA VAL A 132 10.99 31.71 55.99
C VAL A 132 11.28 31.28 54.56
N VAL A 133 11.66 32.22 53.67
CA VAL A 133 12.05 31.88 52.29
C VAL A 133 13.29 30.98 52.27
N SER A 134 14.30 31.25 53.09
CA SER A 134 15.49 30.38 53.19
C SER A 134 15.16 28.99 53.75
N PHE A 135 14.23 28.90 54.70
CA PHE A 135 13.73 27.62 55.21
C PHE A 135 12.99 26.81 54.14
N ILE A 136 12.12 27.45 53.36
CA ILE A 136 11.42 26.81 52.26
C ILE A 136 12.42 26.35 51.20
N LEU A 137 13.43 27.14 50.85
CA LEU A 137 14.49 26.79 49.90
C LEU A 137 15.33 25.60 50.38
N CYS A 138 15.68 25.55 51.66
CA CYS A 138 16.38 24.41 52.27
C CYS A 138 15.53 23.14 52.25
N ALA A 139 14.23 23.26 52.54
CA ALA A 139 13.29 22.13 52.47
C ALA A 139 13.14 21.60 51.05
N LEU A 140 13.11 22.48 50.04
CA LEU A 140 13.10 22.14 48.61
C LEU A 140 14.36 21.35 48.20
N THR A 141 15.54 21.86 48.56
CA THR A 141 16.82 21.21 48.21
C THR A 141 16.96 19.85 48.90
N PHE A 142 16.57 19.75 50.16
CA PHE A 142 16.59 18.49 50.89
C PHE A 142 15.63 17.47 50.32
N SER A 143 14.40 17.87 49.99
CA SER A 143 13.42 17.00 49.35
C SER A 143 13.89 16.52 47.99
N PHE A 144 14.49 17.40 47.16
CA PHE A 144 15.06 17.03 45.87
C PHE A 144 16.18 15.99 46.00
N LEU A 145 17.10 16.18 46.95
CA LEU A 145 18.17 15.22 47.26
C LEU A 145 17.61 13.88 47.73
N LEU A 146 16.55 13.88 48.52
CA LEU A 146 15.89 12.69 49.03
C LEU A 146 15.21 11.90 47.91
N VAL A 147 14.54 12.57 46.94
CA VAL A 147 13.96 11.96 45.74
C VAL A 147 15.04 11.31 44.87
N ILE A 148 16.18 12.00 44.66
CA ILE A 148 17.31 11.44 43.90
C ILE A 148 17.89 10.22 44.61
N PHE A 149 18.08 10.28 45.92
CA PHE A 149 18.59 9.16 46.72
C PHE A 149 17.65 7.95 46.65
N ALA A 150 16.33 8.17 46.86
CA ALA A 150 15.33 7.12 46.77
C ALA A 150 15.27 6.50 45.36
N ALA A 151 15.34 7.33 44.30
CA ALA A 151 15.41 6.87 42.93
C ALA A 151 16.65 6.02 42.63
N LYS A 152 17.81 6.47 43.12
CA LYS A 152 19.10 5.77 42.95
C LYS A 152 19.12 4.42 43.69
N MET A 153 18.56 4.37 44.89
CA MET A 153 18.45 3.16 45.70
C MET A 153 17.45 2.15 45.06
N SER A 154 16.32 2.64 44.57
CA SER A 154 15.35 1.84 43.85
C SER A 154 15.94 1.31 42.53
N ALA A 155 16.64 2.13 41.75
CA ALA A 155 17.32 1.69 40.53
C ALA A 155 18.38 0.62 40.78
N LYS A 156 19.13 0.73 41.88
CA LYS A 156 20.13 -0.28 42.27
C LYS A 156 19.46 -1.63 42.62
N ARG A 157 18.35 -1.61 43.36
CA ARG A 157 17.58 -2.81 43.68
C ARG A 157 16.99 -3.45 42.41
N HIS A 158 16.37 -2.66 41.52
CA HIS A 158 15.84 -3.15 40.25
C HIS A 158 16.93 -3.73 39.34
N LYS A 159 18.09 -3.12 39.26
CA LYS A 159 19.22 -3.61 38.45
C LYS A 159 19.74 -4.97 38.97
N THR A 160 19.74 -5.20 40.24
CA THR A 160 20.16 -6.47 40.84
C THR A 160 19.13 -7.57 40.57
N VAL A 161 17.82 -7.28 40.78
CA VAL A 161 16.73 -8.20 40.47
C VAL A 161 16.66 -8.49 38.96
N PHE A 162 16.82 -7.47 38.11
CA PHE A 162 16.82 -7.64 36.66
C PHE A 162 17.99 -8.49 36.15
N LYS A 163 19.17 -8.36 36.79
CA LYS A 163 20.36 -9.17 36.46
C LYS A 163 20.14 -10.66 36.78
N ILE A 164 19.47 -10.95 37.87
CA ILE A 164 19.15 -12.31 38.30
C ILE A 164 18.09 -12.90 37.34
N ILE A 165 17.02 -12.14 37.02
CA ILE A 165 15.97 -12.55 36.10
C ILE A 165 16.51 -12.72 34.66
N SER A 166 17.33 -11.81 34.18
CA SER A 166 17.96 -11.87 32.86
C SER A 166 18.88 -13.08 32.71
N GLN A 167 19.59 -13.45 33.77
CA GLN A 167 20.45 -14.62 33.74
C GLN A 167 19.66 -15.93 33.74
N GLN A 168 18.53 -15.96 34.41
CA GLN A 168 17.62 -17.08 34.43
C GLN A 168 16.87 -17.25 33.10
N ILE A 169 16.40 -16.15 32.51
CA ILE A 169 15.79 -16.15 31.18
C ILE A 169 16.81 -16.56 30.09
N LYS A 170 18.08 -16.11 30.18
CA LYS A 170 19.13 -16.57 29.27
C LYS A 170 19.37 -18.09 29.37
N ASN A 171 19.34 -18.62 30.57
CA ASN A 171 19.51 -20.04 30.79
C ASN A 171 18.29 -20.86 30.28
N ASP A 172 17.07 -20.34 30.48
CA ASP A 172 15.84 -20.97 29.98
C ASP A 172 15.70 -20.85 28.44
N LEU A 173 16.15 -19.74 27.83
CA LEU A 173 16.21 -19.57 26.37
C LEU A 173 17.30 -20.45 25.71
N ALA A 174 18.42 -20.65 26.38
CA ALA A 174 19.46 -21.58 25.91
C ALA A 174 18.95 -23.04 25.89
N LEU A 175 18.06 -23.39 26.82
CA LEU A 175 17.38 -24.71 26.86
C LEU A 175 16.35 -24.85 25.73
N ILE A 176 15.65 -23.80 25.34
CA ILE A 176 14.67 -23.83 24.23
C ILE A 176 15.35 -24.00 22.87
N ASN A 177 16.51 -23.43 22.65
CA ASN A 177 17.29 -23.61 21.43
C ASN A 177 17.97 -24.99 21.29
N TYR A 178 17.94 -25.82 22.35
CA TYR A 178 18.49 -27.18 22.35
C TYR A 178 17.44 -28.27 22.19
N THR A 179 16.14 -27.94 22.14
CA THR A 179 15.04 -28.94 22.08
C THR A 179 14.54 -29.24 20.67
N ASP A 180 15.33 -28.96 19.63
CA ASP A 180 15.02 -29.41 18.25
C ASP A 180 15.65 -30.76 17.88
N SER A 181 16.00 -31.55 18.88
CA SER A 181 16.34 -32.97 18.67
C SER A 181 15.93 -33.79 19.89
N SER A 182 14.86 -34.57 19.70
CA SER A 182 14.46 -35.80 20.40
C SER A 182 15.35 -36.21 21.59
N ASN A 183 14.99 -35.83 22.81
CA ASN A 183 15.04 -36.69 23.98
C ASN A 183 14.63 -35.89 25.24
N THR A 184 13.44 -36.19 25.73
CA THR A 184 12.97 -35.79 27.06
C THR A 184 13.75 -36.54 28.12
N GLU A 185 14.88 -36.03 28.57
CA GLU A 185 15.43 -36.35 29.88
C GLU A 185 15.31 -35.12 30.78
N THR A 186 14.47 -35.31 31.80
CA THR A 186 14.27 -34.38 32.92
C THR A 186 15.57 -34.15 33.66
N LEU A 187 16.29 -33.09 33.36
CA LEU A 187 17.38 -32.59 34.18
C LEU A 187 16.79 -31.92 35.43
N SER A 188 16.90 -32.64 36.53
CA SER A 188 16.63 -32.14 37.90
C SER A 188 17.64 -31.02 38.21
N TYR A 189 17.16 -29.80 38.24
CA TYR A 189 17.95 -28.66 38.67
C TYR A 189 18.03 -28.56 40.18
N ASN A 190 19.23 -28.35 40.69
CA ASN A 190 19.53 -28.12 42.11
C ASN A 190 18.77 -26.88 42.61
N ASN A 191 17.78 -27.13 43.47
CA ASN A 191 16.76 -26.19 43.94
C ASN A 191 17.20 -25.28 45.11
N ASP A 192 18.51 -25.12 45.36
CA ASP A 192 18.99 -24.58 46.64
C ASP A 192 19.18 -23.04 46.72
N ILE A 193 18.79 -22.28 45.70
CA ILE A 193 19.04 -20.82 45.72
C ILE A 193 17.76 -19.96 45.79
N LEU A 194 16.55 -20.54 45.66
CA LEU A 194 15.31 -19.77 45.62
C LEU A 194 14.24 -20.31 46.57
N ASP A 195 14.50 -20.23 47.86
CA ASP A 195 13.52 -20.59 48.90
C ASP A 195 12.60 -19.41 49.29
N ILE A 196 12.41 -18.46 48.39
CA ILE A 196 11.44 -17.37 48.56
C ILE A 196 10.21 -17.69 47.69
N PRO A 197 9.08 -18.12 48.27
CA PRO A 197 7.89 -18.54 47.55
C PRO A 197 7.32 -17.47 46.61
N GLU A 198 7.47 -16.19 47.01
CA GLU A 198 7.01 -15.03 46.25
C GLU A 198 7.85 -14.79 45.00
N LEU A 199 9.16 -15.10 45.04
CA LEU A 199 10.05 -14.96 43.89
C LEU A 199 9.79 -16.07 42.86
N LYS A 200 9.53 -17.28 43.32
CA LYS A 200 9.17 -18.44 42.48
C LYS A 200 7.85 -18.22 41.76
N LYS A 201 6.85 -17.67 42.47
CA LYS A 201 5.57 -17.26 41.89
C LYS A 201 5.76 -16.13 40.86
N GLY A 202 6.55 -15.09 41.17
CA GLY A 202 6.84 -13.99 40.26
C GLY A 202 7.56 -14.45 38.98
N ILE A 203 8.49 -15.41 39.07
CA ILE A 203 9.19 -15.98 37.90
C ILE A 203 8.21 -16.83 37.07
N SER A 204 7.34 -17.62 37.70
CA SER A 204 6.29 -18.38 37.01
C SER A 204 5.32 -17.46 36.29
N ASP A 205 4.89 -16.36 36.91
CA ASP A 205 3.99 -15.38 36.35
C ASP A 205 4.65 -14.62 35.17
N ILE A 206 5.95 -14.33 35.28
CA ILE A 206 6.74 -13.72 34.20
C ILE A 206 6.89 -14.71 33.04
N LYS A 207 7.15 -15.98 33.28
CA LYS A 207 7.24 -17.04 32.27
C LYS A 207 5.93 -17.18 31.52
N LEU A 208 4.81 -17.20 32.23
CA LEU A 208 3.45 -17.24 31.65
C LEU A 208 3.18 -15.99 30.79
N LEU A 209 3.58 -14.80 31.28
CA LEU A 209 3.42 -13.55 30.54
C LEU A 209 4.30 -13.50 29.28
N ILE A 210 5.53 -13.99 29.34
CA ILE A 210 6.43 -14.06 28.17
C ILE A 210 5.87 -15.05 27.15
N THR A 211 5.42 -16.25 27.59
CA THR A 211 4.80 -17.24 26.68
C THR A 211 3.55 -16.67 26.02
N LYS A 212 2.68 -16.03 26.78
CA LYS A 212 1.47 -15.38 26.24
C LYS A 212 1.79 -14.19 25.32
N GLN A 213 2.85 -13.47 25.59
CA GLN A 213 3.31 -12.38 24.73
C GLN A 213 3.98 -12.89 23.46
N LEU A 214 4.69 -14.02 23.53
CA LEU A 214 5.24 -14.71 22.38
C LEU A 214 4.12 -15.27 21.50
N GLU A 215 3.13 -15.94 22.08
CA GLU A 215 1.92 -16.40 21.36
C GLU A 215 1.16 -15.25 20.72
N ASN A 216 0.98 -14.13 21.43
CA ASN A 216 0.36 -12.94 20.88
C ASN A 216 1.18 -12.34 19.74
N THR A 217 2.51 -12.32 19.84
CA THR A 217 3.39 -11.80 18.78
C THR A 217 3.34 -12.74 17.57
N LEU A 218 3.38 -14.06 17.77
CA LEU A 218 3.24 -15.04 16.69
C LEU A 218 1.85 -14.97 16.03
N ASN A 219 0.80 -14.73 16.81
CA ASN A 219 -0.55 -14.56 16.27
C ASN A 219 -0.67 -13.23 15.51
N LEU A 220 -0.11 -12.13 16.02
CA LEU A 220 -0.04 -10.85 15.31
C LEU A 220 0.80 -10.96 14.04
N GLU A 221 1.89 -11.72 14.06
CA GLU A 221 2.70 -11.99 12.88
C GLU A 221 1.92 -12.82 11.85
N LYS A 222 1.20 -13.85 12.29
CA LYS A 222 0.29 -14.61 11.41
C LYS A 222 -0.83 -13.73 10.86
N GLU A 223 -1.48 -12.89 11.67
CA GLU A 223 -2.50 -11.96 11.22
C GLU A 223 -1.94 -10.91 10.25
N ALA A 224 -0.69 -10.45 10.46
CA ALA A 224 -0.05 -9.48 9.59
C ALA A 224 0.38 -10.04 8.23
N TYR A 225 0.67 -11.34 8.14
CA TYR A 225 1.29 -11.96 6.96
C TYR A 225 0.47 -13.03 6.27
N ILE A 226 -0.63 -13.50 6.87
CA ILE A 226 -1.51 -14.53 6.28
C ILE A 226 -2.83 -13.90 5.85
N ASP A 227 -3.32 -14.29 4.68
CA ASP A 227 -4.66 -13.93 4.22
C ASP A 227 -5.75 -14.73 4.94
N HIS A 228 -6.75 -14.05 5.50
CA HIS A 228 -7.78 -14.66 6.34
C HIS A 228 -8.68 -15.64 5.58
N LEU A 229 -8.95 -15.39 4.29
CA LEU A 229 -9.83 -16.19 3.48
C LEU A 229 -9.14 -17.46 2.98
N THR A 230 -8.01 -17.29 2.31
CA THR A 230 -7.32 -18.36 1.60
C THR A 230 -6.29 -19.10 2.43
N LYS A 231 -5.90 -18.55 3.60
CA LYS A 231 -4.86 -19.06 4.52
C LYS A 231 -3.46 -19.16 3.90
N ILE A 232 -3.24 -18.55 2.74
CA ILE A 232 -1.92 -18.38 2.14
C ILE A 232 -1.30 -17.05 2.60
N ASP A 233 -0.02 -16.86 2.32
CA ASP A 233 0.69 -15.62 2.61
C ASP A 233 0.07 -14.43 1.86
N ASN A 234 0.01 -13.27 2.52
CA ASN A 234 -0.57 -12.06 1.96
C ASN A 234 0.48 -11.18 1.24
N ARG A 235 0.04 -10.01 0.74
CA ARG A 235 0.91 -9.04 0.06
C ARG A 235 2.10 -8.57 0.91
N ASN A 236 1.92 -8.38 2.21
CA ASN A 236 3.02 -7.91 3.07
C ASN A 236 4.14 -8.97 3.15
N ARG A 237 3.74 -10.25 3.22
CA ARG A 237 4.70 -11.36 3.18
C ARG A 237 5.38 -11.48 1.82
N PHE A 238 4.65 -11.27 0.72
CA PHE A 238 5.22 -11.25 -0.63
C PHE A 238 6.34 -10.21 -0.78
N VAL A 239 6.11 -8.97 -0.36
CA VAL A 239 7.13 -7.90 -0.42
C VAL A 239 8.33 -8.27 0.44
N GLN A 240 8.09 -8.71 1.68
CA GLN A 240 9.15 -9.13 2.60
C GLN A 240 9.94 -10.33 2.05
N PHE A 241 9.26 -11.32 1.45
CA PHE A 241 9.88 -12.48 0.84
C PHE A 241 10.81 -12.07 -0.32
N TYR A 242 10.30 -11.22 -1.23
CA TYR A 242 11.08 -10.75 -2.35
C TYR A 242 12.33 -9.98 -1.90
N GLU A 243 12.20 -9.04 -0.98
CA GLU A 243 13.32 -8.24 -0.47
C GLU A 243 14.37 -9.09 0.27
N ASN A 244 13.94 -10.02 1.11
CA ASN A 244 14.84 -10.79 1.96
C ASN A 244 15.42 -12.03 1.24
N GLN A 245 14.59 -12.75 0.48
CA GLN A 245 14.97 -14.03 -0.11
C GLN A 245 15.56 -13.88 -1.53
N ILE A 246 15.29 -12.78 -2.23
CA ILE A 246 15.71 -12.60 -3.62
C ILE A 246 16.76 -11.51 -3.74
N VAL A 247 16.54 -10.33 -3.15
CA VAL A 247 17.41 -9.16 -3.29
C VAL A 247 18.62 -9.25 -2.35
N ARG A 248 18.39 -9.60 -1.07
CA ARG A 248 19.46 -9.71 -0.07
C ARG A 248 20.17 -11.06 -0.19
N GLU A 249 21.17 -11.33 0.57
CA GLU A 249 22.07 -12.49 0.57
C GLU A 249 21.40 -13.87 0.37
N SER A 250 20.87 -14.15 -0.83
CA SER A 250 20.15 -15.36 -1.16
C SER A 250 20.92 -16.22 -2.15
N PRO A 251 20.83 -17.56 -2.07
CA PRO A 251 21.30 -18.48 -3.09
C PRO A 251 20.49 -18.38 -4.40
N VAL A 252 19.31 -17.76 -4.38
CA VAL A 252 18.45 -17.55 -5.54
C VAL A 252 19.10 -16.51 -6.46
N LYS A 253 19.46 -16.90 -7.67
CA LYS A 253 20.07 -16.02 -8.67
C LYS A 253 19.05 -15.50 -9.67
N PHE A 254 18.05 -16.29 -9.99
CA PHE A 254 17.00 -16.01 -10.97
C PHE A 254 15.73 -16.81 -10.64
N GLY A 255 14.66 -16.53 -11.34
CA GLY A 255 13.41 -17.26 -11.23
C GLY A 255 12.31 -16.63 -12.07
N VAL A 256 11.08 -17.06 -11.83
CA VAL A 256 9.90 -16.54 -12.53
C VAL A 256 8.87 -16.07 -11.51
N LEU A 257 8.39 -14.85 -11.70
CA LEU A 257 7.22 -14.29 -11.04
C LEU A 257 6.00 -14.54 -11.94
N ILE A 258 4.95 -15.11 -11.39
CA ILE A 258 3.66 -15.34 -12.06
C ILE A 258 2.60 -14.57 -11.30
N ILE A 259 1.87 -13.67 -11.98
CA ILE A 259 0.68 -13.03 -11.44
C ILE A 259 -0.53 -13.70 -12.06
N THR A 260 -1.42 -14.22 -11.23
CA THR A 260 -2.69 -14.84 -11.65
C THR A 260 -3.84 -14.00 -11.14
N ARG A 261 -4.69 -13.50 -12.06
CA ARG A 261 -5.85 -12.65 -11.80
C ARG A 261 -7.15 -13.40 -12.03
N CYS A 262 -7.96 -13.51 -10.99
CA CYS A 262 -9.32 -14.02 -11.07
C CYS A 262 -10.20 -13.05 -11.85
N SER A 263 -10.95 -13.55 -12.83
CA SER A 263 -11.74 -12.73 -13.77
C SER A 263 -13.17 -12.45 -13.29
N GLU A 264 -13.84 -13.43 -12.68
CA GLU A 264 -15.28 -13.40 -12.45
C GLU A 264 -15.71 -12.97 -11.05
N LEU A 265 -14.77 -12.58 -10.18
CA LEU A 265 -15.08 -12.25 -8.79
C LEU A 265 -16.17 -11.18 -8.65
N GLN A 266 -16.12 -10.14 -9.48
CA GLN A 266 -17.10 -9.05 -9.43
C GLN A 266 -18.48 -9.52 -9.89
N THR A 267 -18.55 -10.29 -10.97
CA THR A 267 -19.78 -10.86 -11.52
C THR A 267 -20.42 -11.81 -10.53
N ILE A 268 -19.62 -12.72 -9.95
CA ILE A 268 -20.09 -13.69 -8.94
C ILE A 268 -20.64 -12.95 -7.71
N ASN A 269 -19.92 -11.93 -7.21
CA ASN A 269 -20.38 -11.15 -6.07
C ASN A 269 -21.71 -10.44 -6.34
N GLN A 270 -21.92 -9.94 -7.55
CA GLN A 270 -23.15 -9.25 -7.94
C GLN A 270 -24.33 -10.21 -8.12
N ILE A 271 -24.11 -11.38 -8.70
CA ILE A 271 -25.17 -12.34 -9.02
C ILE A 271 -25.46 -13.29 -7.86
N HIS A 272 -24.43 -13.84 -7.23
CA HIS A 272 -24.52 -14.92 -6.23
C HIS A 272 -24.16 -14.48 -4.80
N GLY A 273 -23.66 -13.25 -4.63
CA GLY A 273 -23.27 -12.68 -3.33
C GLY A 273 -21.83 -13.00 -2.93
N TYR A 274 -21.35 -12.26 -1.92
CA TYR A 274 -19.94 -12.29 -1.48
C TYR A 274 -19.45 -13.67 -1.00
N LYS A 275 -20.35 -14.49 -0.45
CA LYS A 275 -19.99 -15.84 0.02
C LYS A 275 -19.55 -16.74 -1.12
N GLU A 276 -20.22 -16.67 -2.27
CA GLU A 276 -19.84 -17.45 -3.45
C GLU A 276 -18.56 -16.89 -4.09
N GLY A 277 -18.36 -15.57 -4.07
CA GLY A 277 -17.07 -14.96 -4.44
C GLY A 277 -15.92 -15.43 -3.55
N ASP A 278 -16.13 -15.54 -2.25
CA ASP A 278 -15.14 -16.08 -1.31
C ASP A 278 -14.83 -17.56 -1.59
N ASN A 279 -15.85 -18.38 -1.89
CA ASN A 279 -15.71 -19.77 -2.29
C ASN A 279 -14.87 -19.89 -3.58
N TYR A 280 -15.18 -19.06 -4.58
CA TYR A 280 -14.44 -19.01 -5.84
C TYR A 280 -12.95 -18.68 -5.62
N ILE A 281 -12.63 -17.61 -4.89
CA ILE A 281 -11.25 -17.22 -4.57
C ILE A 281 -10.52 -18.32 -3.80
N SER A 282 -11.19 -18.94 -2.82
CA SER A 282 -10.63 -20.03 -2.04
C SER A 282 -10.36 -21.28 -2.89
N HIS A 283 -11.21 -21.54 -3.89
CA HIS A 283 -11.03 -22.65 -4.82
C HIS A 283 -9.84 -22.39 -5.75
N VAL A 284 -9.74 -21.22 -6.36
CA VAL A 284 -8.59 -20.83 -7.20
C VAL A 284 -7.28 -20.91 -6.40
N ALA A 285 -7.26 -20.43 -5.15
CA ALA A 285 -6.09 -20.56 -4.29
C ALA A 285 -5.64 -22.02 -4.10
N LYS A 286 -6.59 -22.95 -3.91
CA LYS A 286 -6.31 -24.39 -3.79
C LYS A 286 -5.73 -24.99 -5.07
N LEU A 287 -6.28 -24.63 -6.23
CA LEU A 287 -5.76 -25.09 -7.53
C LEU A 287 -4.32 -24.63 -7.75
N ILE A 288 -4.02 -23.37 -7.42
CA ILE A 288 -2.65 -22.84 -7.49
C ILE A 288 -1.72 -23.59 -6.53
N GLN A 289 -2.14 -23.82 -5.27
CA GLN A 289 -1.34 -24.56 -4.29
C GLN A 289 -1.10 -26.01 -4.72
N GLN A 290 -2.11 -26.65 -5.30
CA GLN A 290 -2.01 -28.02 -5.82
C GLN A 290 -0.98 -28.11 -6.94
N SER A 291 -1.02 -27.22 -7.92
CA SER A 291 -0.03 -27.15 -9.00
C SER A 291 1.38 -26.83 -8.46
N LEU A 292 1.46 -25.96 -7.44
CA LEU A 292 2.72 -25.54 -6.86
C LEU A 292 3.39 -26.64 -6.03
N SER A 293 2.65 -27.63 -5.54
CA SER A 293 3.16 -28.71 -4.68
C SER A 293 4.28 -29.56 -5.30
N VAL A 294 4.39 -29.53 -6.62
CA VAL A 294 5.47 -30.22 -7.38
C VAL A 294 6.81 -29.45 -7.32
N TYR A 295 6.75 -28.15 -6.97
CA TYR A 295 7.90 -27.25 -6.93
C TYR A 295 8.26 -26.94 -5.47
N SER A 296 9.31 -27.58 -4.93
CA SER A 296 9.68 -27.54 -3.50
C SER A 296 9.91 -26.13 -2.95
N ASP A 297 10.43 -25.22 -3.78
CA ASP A 297 10.80 -23.85 -3.39
C ASP A 297 9.77 -22.81 -3.87
N GLY A 298 8.72 -23.25 -4.55
CA GLY A 298 7.65 -22.38 -5.05
C GLY A 298 6.78 -21.85 -3.91
N THR A 299 6.48 -20.56 -3.95
CA THR A 299 5.64 -19.92 -2.92
C THR A 299 4.52 -19.13 -3.59
N VAL A 300 3.30 -19.21 -3.01
CA VAL A 300 2.13 -18.45 -3.47
C VAL A 300 1.72 -17.43 -2.43
N PHE A 301 1.28 -16.26 -2.92
CA PHE A 301 0.83 -15.12 -2.12
C PHE A 301 -0.48 -14.57 -2.68
N ARG A 302 -1.34 -14.06 -1.81
CA ARG A 302 -2.51 -13.28 -2.23
C ARG A 302 -2.17 -11.80 -2.18
N LEU A 303 -2.19 -11.11 -3.32
CA LEU A 303 -1.81 -9.69 -3.41
C LEU A 303 -2.95 -8.74 -3.07
N ASN A 304 -4.17 -9.10 -3.49
CA ASN A 304 -5.39 -8.31 -3.27
C ASN A 304 -6.63 -9.21 -3.33
N SER A 305 -7.81 -8.63 -3.58
CA SER A 305 -9.08 -9.38 -3.64
C SER A 305 -9.11 -10.47 -4.72
N SER A 306 -8.46 -10.23 -5.88
CA SER A 306 -8.53 -11.09 -7.07
C SER A 306 -7.19 -11.59 -7.58
N ASP A 307 -6.05 -11.06 -7.09
CA ASP A 307 -4.75 -11.36 -7.67
C ASP A 307 -3.90 -12.20 -6.72
N PHE A 308 -3.30 -13.24 -7.28
CA PHE A 308 -2.30 -14.09 -6.65
C PHE A 308 -0.94 -13.90 -7.29
N ALA A 309 0.14 -14.02 -6.50
CA ALA A 309 1.50 -14.08 -7.01
C ALA A 309 2.13 -15.42 -6.68
N CYS A 310 2.79 -16.05 -7.65
CA CYS A 310 3.64 -17.21 -7.41
C CYS A 310 5.08 -16.81 -7.72
N ILE A 311 6.01 -17.15 -6.83
CA ILE A 311 7.45 -17.03 -7.07
C ILE A 311 8.01 -18.44 -7.21
N LEU A 312 8.66 -18.69 -8.34
CA LEU A 312 9.36 -19.93 -8.65
C LEU A 312 10.88 -19.65 -8.75
N PRO A 313 11.61 -19.81 -7.62
CA PRO A 313 13.06 -19.58 -7.61
C PRO A 313 13.82 -20.66 -8.40
N ASN A 314 14.92 -20.26 -9.06
CA ASN A 314 15.81 -21.15 -9.82
C ASN A 314 15.10 -21.95 -10.93
N ILE A 315 13.97 -21.46 -11.41
CA ILE A 315 13.17 -22.05 -12.50
C ILE A 315 13.31 -21.18 -13.74
N THR A 316 13.49 -21.82 -14.89
CA THR A 316 13.54 -21.14 -16.20
C THR A 316 12.13 -20.76 -16.67
N LEU A 317 12.06 -19.79 -17.60
CA LEU A 317 10.78 -19.37 -18.15
C LEU A 317 10.02 -20.51 -18.83
N LYS A 318 10.72 -21.42 -19.55
CA LYS A 318 10.12 -22.61 -20.19
C LYS A 318 9.50 -23.59 -19.17
N GLU A 319 10.15 -23.77 -18.03
CA GLU A 319 9.62 -24.62 -16.96
C GLU A 319 8.41 -23.98 -16.30
N ALA A 320 8.44 -22.65 -16.09
CA ALA A 320 7.29 -21.91 -15.58
C ALA A 320 6.10 -21.91 -16.57
N GLU A 321 6.36 -21.87 -17.89
CA GLU A 321 5.34 -22.04 -18.91
C GLU A 321 4.66 -23.43 -18.82
N LYS A 322 5.43 -24.48 -18.52
CA LYS A 322 4.86 -25.82 -18.30
C LYS A 322 3.96 -25.85 -17.07
N PHE A 323 4.45 -25.29 -15.94
CA PHE A 323 3.62 -25.11 -14.73
C PHE A 323 2.30 -24.40 -15.04
N THR A 324 2.37 -23.30 -15.79
CA THR A 324 1.18 -22.50 -16.08
C THR A 324 0.21 -23.21 -17.04
N LYS A 325 0.74 -24.02 -17.97
CA LYS A 325 -0.11 -24.91 -18.81
C LYS A 325 -0.88 -25.93 -17.96
N GLU A 326 -0.23 -26.57 -17.01
CA GLU A 326 -0.86 -27.51 -16.08
C GLU A 326 -1.93 -26.81 -15.23
N LEU A 327 -1.63 -25.61 -14.74
CA LEU A 327 -2.58 -24.78 -13.98
C LEU A 327 -3.80 -24.38 -14.85
N THR A 328 -3.58 -24.05 -16.13
CA THR A 328 -4.64 -23.72 -17.07
C THR A 328 -5.58 -24.91 -17.30
N LEU A 329 -5.06 -26.14 -17.34
CA LEU A 329 -5.92 -27.34 -17.44
C LEU A 329 -6.84 -27.45 -16.21
N LEU A 330 -6.33 -27.23 -15.01
CA LEU A 330 -7.16 -27.23 -13.79
C LEU A 330 -8.20 -26.10 -13.80
N PHE A 331 -7.86 -24.92 -14.31
CA PHE A 331 -8.83 -23.85 -14.48
C PHE A 331 -9.92 -24.21 -15.49
N ASN A 332 -9.56 -24.84 -16.60
CA ASN A 332 -10.55 -25.30 -17.60
C ASN A 332 -11.48 -26.39 -17.03
N GLU A 333 -10.97 -27.33 -16.24
CA GLU A 333 -11.80 -28.31 -15.55
C GLU A 333 -12.76 -27.64 -14.56
N TYR A 334 -12.28 -26.68 -13.80
CA TYR A 334 -13.12 -25.91 -12.87
C TYR A 334 -14.18 -25.10 -13.62
N GLN A 335 -13.82 -24.44 -14.72
CA GLN A 335 -14.74 -23.69 -15.58
C GLN A 335 -15.88 -24.60 -16.11
N GLN A 336 -15.57 -25.83 -16.53
CA GLN A 336 -16.57 -26.77 -17.02
C GLN A 336 -17.57 -27.24 -15.96
N THR A 337 -17.16 -27.24 -14.69
CA THR A 337 -18.02 -27.63 -13.55
C THR A 337 -18.77 -26.46 -12.94
N SER A 338 -18.38 -25.23 -13.31
CA SER A 338 -18.94 -23.99 -12.81
C SER A 338 -19.46 -23.18 -14.00
N ASP A 339 -20.53 -22.42 -13.84
CA ASP A 339 -21.08 -21.57 -14.90
C ASP A 339 -20.27 -20.26 -15.00
N LEU A 340 -18.99 -20.38 -15.40
CA LEU A 340 -18.04 -19.28 -15.51
C LEU A 340 -17.57 -19.09 -16.95
N ASP A 341 -17.45 -17.85 -17.41
CA ASP A 341 -16.86 -17.53 -18.71
C ASP A 341 -15.34 -17.77 -18.73
N SER A 342 -14.67 -17.45 -17.62
CA SER A 342 -13.26 -17.78 -17.39
C SER A 342 -12.93 -17.79 -15.89
N VAL A 343 -11.90 -18.56 -15.49
CA VAL A 343 -11.50 -18.65 -14.08
C VAL A 343 -10.43 -17.60 -13.76
N ALA A 344 -9.29 -17.62 -14.43
CA ALA A 344 -8.21 -16.69 -14.17
C ALA A 344 -7.26 -16.56 -15.35
N TYR A 345 -6.56 -15.42 -15.40
CA TYR A 345 -5.51 -15.13 -16.39
C TYR A 345 -4.17 -14.98 -15.72
N SER A 346 -3.09 -15.45 -16.35
CA SER A 346 -1.75 -15.44 -15.77
C SER A 346 -0.73 -14.71 -16.64
N GLY A 347 0.09 -13.88 -16.01
CA GLY A 347 1.23 -13.19 -16.62
C GLY A 347 2.53 -13.66 -15.98
N LEU A 348 3.49 -14.13 -16.79
CA LEU A 348 4.78 -14.67 -16.37
C LEU A 348 5.89 -13.69 -16.71
N VAL A 349 6.80 -13.46 -15.76
CA VAL A 349 7.99 -12.62 -15.96
C VAL A 349 9.20 -13.27 -15.33
N TYR A 350 10.26 -13.37 -16.12
CA TYR A 350 11.58 -13.76 -15.61
C TYR A 350 12.16 -12.65 -14.74
N PHE A 351 12.73 -12.99 -13.61
CA PHE A 351 13.46 -12.07 -12.77
C PHE A 351 14.88 -12.55 -12.48
N ASP A 352 15.76 -11.60 -12.35
CA ASP A 352 17.06 -11.72 -11.74
C ASP A 352 17.23 -10.64 -10.66
N LYS A 353 18.41 -10.58 -10.04
CA LYS A 353 18.67 -9.58 -8.98
C LYS A 353 18.74 -8.13 -9.46
N SER A 354 18.70 -7.87 -10.76
CA SER A 354 18.88 -6.54 -11.35
C SER A 354 17.59 -5.73 -11.40
N LYS A 355 16.42 -6.38 -11.42
CA LYS A 355 15.12 -5.72 -11.62
C LYS A 355 14.42 -5.42 -10.29
N PRO A 356 13.97 -4.17 -10.07
CA PRO A 356 13.18 -3.82 -8.89
C PRO A 356 11.79 -4.48 -8.94
N LEU A 357 11.24 -4.82 -7.75
CA LEU A 357 9.94 -5.49 -7.63
C LEU A 357 8.81 -4.75 -8.36
N GLY A 358 8.79 -3.42 -8.29
CA GLY A 358 7.76 -2.61 -8.95
C GLY A 358 7.75 -2.78 -10.47
N GLU A 359 8.91 -2.91 -11.09
CA GLU A 359 9.07 -3.18 -12.52
C GLU A 359 8.56 -4.57 -12.89
N LEU A 360 8.93 -5.58 -12.11
CA LEU A 360 8.48 -6.96 -12.33
C LEU A 360 6.94 -7.09 -12.21
N LEU A 361 6.36 -6.43 -11.23
CA LEU A 361 4.90 -6.39 -11.06
C LEU A 361 4.21 -5.71 -12.25
N ALA A 362 4.77 -4.61 -12.76
CA ALA A 362 4.22 -3.91 -13.92
C ALA A 362 4.29 -4.77 -15.20
N LEU A 363 5.42 -5.48 -15.40
CA LEU A 363 5.57 -6.41 -16.52
C LEU A 363 4.62 -7.60 -16.41
N ALA A 364 4.49 -8.21 -15.23
CA ALA A 364 3.56 -9.30 -15.00
C ALA A 364 2.10 -8.88 -15.19
N ASP A 365 1.71 -7.68 -14.70
CA ASP A 365 0.36 -7.11 -14.90
C ASP A 365 0.06 -6.83 -16.39
N THR A 366 1.07 -6.38 -17.13
CA THR A 366 0.98 -6.28 -18.60
C THR A 366 0.78 -7.66 -19.23
N GLY A 367 1.53 -8.67 -18.77
CA GLY A 367 1.36 -10.06 -19.21
C GLY A 367 -0.06 -10.59 -18.95
N VAL A 368 -0.64 -10.33 -17.78
CA VAL A 368 -2.05 -10.66 -17.48
C VAL A 368 -2.99 -9.96 -18.45
N SER A 369 -2.74 -8.68 -18.74
CA SER A 369 -3.58 -7.92 -19.68
C SER A 369 -3.51 -8.48 -21.10
N VAL A 370 -2.33 -8.91 -21.55
CA VAL A 370 -2.17 -9.63 -22.82
C VAL A 370 -2.93 -10.97 -22.81
N ALA A 371 -2.81 -11.74 -21.72
CA ALA A 371 -3.53 -13.00 -21.59
C ALA A 371 -5.07 -12.83 -21.71
N GLN A 372 -5.61 -11.76 -21.13
CA GLN A 372 -7.03 -11.43 -21.19
C GLN A 372 -7.55 -11.14 -22.61
N THR A 373 -6.68 -10.73 -23.53
CA THR A 373 -7.05 -10.50 -24.94
C THR A 373 -7.00 -11.77 -25.80
N GLN A 374 -6.53 -12.88 -25.25
CA GLN A 374 -6.39 -14.14 -25.98
C GLN A 374 -7.64 -15.03 -25.85
N ASN A 375 -7.60 -16.01 -24.97
CA ASN A 375 -8.64 -16.99 -24.75
C ASN A 375 -9.01 -17.05 -23.27
N SER A 376 -10.10 -17.72 -22.91
CA SER A 376 -10.42 -17.97 -21.50
C SER A 376 -9.28 -18.73 -20.81
N ASN A 377 -8.99 -18.35 -19.57
CA ASN A 377 -7.92 -18.93 -18.74
C ASN A 377 -6.52 -18.86 -19.36
N ALA A 378 -6.31 -17.98 -20.33
CA ALA A 378 -5.04 -17.84 -21.03
C ALA A 378 -3.93 -17.31 -20.09
N TRP A 379 -2.70 -17.53 -20.52
CA TRP A 379 -1.51 -16.98 -19.88
C TRP A 379 -0.56 -16.39 -20.92
N TYR A 380 0.25 -15.44 -20.49
CA TYR A 380 1.25 -14.82 -21.36
C TYR A 380 2.59 -14.76 -20.65
N SER A 381 3.63 -15.19 -21.37
CA SER A 381 5.02 -15.17 -20.89
C SER A 381 5.76 -14.01 -21.56
N GLN A 382 6.24 -13.07 -20.74
CA GLN A 382 7.06 -11.96 -21.22
C GLN A 382 8.45 -12.49 -21.56
N LYS A 383 8.80 -12.53 -22.84
CA LYS A 383 10.13 -12.98 -23.28
C LYS A 383 11.15 -11.86 -23.20
N ASP A 384 12.42 -12.21 -22.97
CA ASP A 384 13.52 -11.24 -22.92
C ASP A 384 13.67 -10.41 -24.21
N SER A 385 13.29 -10.96 -25.37
CA SER A 385 13.24 -10.21 -26.64
C SER A 385 12.25 -9.02 -26.60
N ASP A 386 11.19 -9.13 -25.81
CA ASP A 386 10.18 -8.08 -25.63
C ASP A 386 10.66 -7.02 -24.60
N ILE A 387 11.65 -7.38 -23.79
CA ILE A 387 12.25 -6.56 -22.72
C ILE A 387 13.48 -5.79 -23.23
N PHE A 388 14.20 -6.32 -24.23
CA PHE A 388 15.42 -5.69 -24.79
C PHE A 388 15.18 -4.37 -25.53
N GLN A 389 13.95 -4.02 -25.81
CA GLN A 389 13.60 -2.63 -26.11
C GLN A 389 13.54 -1.87 -24.77
N GLN A 390 14.68 -1.29 -24.41
CA GLN A 390 15.08 -0.76 -23.10
C GLN A 390 14.12 0.19 -22.37
N ASN A 391 12.92 0.44 -22.90
CA ASN A 391 11.98 1.43 -22.37
C ASN A 391 10.63 0.85 -21.88
N SER A 392 10.26 -0.40 -22.23
CA SER A 392 8.94 -0.95 -21.86
C SER A 392 8.81 -1.29 -20.36
N ALA A 393 9.92 -1.54 -19.68
CA ALA A 393 9.97 -1.87 -18.27
C ALA A 393 9.64 -0.70 -17.33
N ASN A 394 9.74 0.53 -17.80
CA ASN A 394 9.43 1.73 -17.02
C ASN A 394 7.94 2.12 -17.03
N TYR A 395 7.08 1.39 -17.76
CA TYR A 395 5.70 1.77 -17.95
C TYR A 395 4.75 1.15 -16.89
N GLY A 396 4.51 1.86 -15.78
CA GLY A 396 3.28 1.70 -15.00
C GLY A 396 2.06 2.23 -15.79
N ASN A 397 0.84 1.94 -15.32
CA ASN A 397 -0.42 2.35 -15.98
C ASN A 397 -0.46 3.83 -16.40
N GLN A 398 0.15 4.73 -15.62
CA GLN A 398 0.19 6.17 -15.93
C GLN A 398 1.09 6.48 -17.13
N ASN A 399 2.23 5.84 -17.22
CA ASN A 399 3.17 6.03 -18.33
C ASN A 399 2.61 5.41 -19.62
N TRP A 400 1.95 4.23 -19.54
CA TRP A 400 1.23 3.66 -20.67
C TRP A 400 0.13 4.57 -21.20
N ARG A 401 -0.65 5.21 -20.31
CA ARG A 401 -1.69 6.16 -20.73
C ARG A 401 -1.09 7.33 -21.52
N GLN A 402 -0.02 7.93 -21.02
CA GLN A 402 0.67 9.04 -21.69
C GLN A 402 1.26 8.63 -23.05
N GLU A 403 1.87 7.44 -23.10
CA GLU A 403 2.46 6.94 -24.35
C GLU A 403 1.38 6.61 -25.40
N ILE A 404 0.28 5.97 -25.01
CA ILE A 404 -0.83 5.67 -25.90
C ILE A 404 -1.48 6.96 -26.41
N ASP A 405 -1.73 7.95 -25.55
CA ASP A 405 -2.27 9.25 -25.96
C ASP A 405 -1.32 9.94 -26.94
N SER A 406 -0.02 9.90 -26.68
CA SER A 406 1.01 10.47 -27.56
C SER A 406 1.11 9.76 -28.91
N VAL A 407 0.94 8.44 -28.96
CA VAL A 407 0.86 7.66 -30.22
C VAL A 407 -0.36 8.07 -31.04
N ILE A 408 -1.52 8.24 -30.40
CA ILE A 408 -2.75 8.67 -31.06
C ILE A 408 -2.64 10.08 -31.61
N GLU A 409 -2.18 11.03 -30.78
CA GLU A 409 -2.08 12.45 -31.14
C GLU A 409 -1.09 12.69 -32.27
N ASN A 410 0.06 12.01 -32.23
CA ASN A 410 1.15 12.19 -33.21
C ASN A 410 1.11 11.17 -34.35
N GLN A 411 0.10 10.28 -34.38
CA GLN A 411 -0.06 9.23 -35.40
C GLN A 411 1.21 8.37 -35.59
N ARG A 412 1.90 8.02 -34.48
CA ARG A 412 3.16 7.25 -34.50
C ARG A 412 2.88 5.76 -34.70
N ILE A 413 2.45 5.42 -35.90
CA ILE A 413 2.12 4.07 -36.31
C ILE A 413 2.83 3.72 -37.62
N THR A 414 3.29 2.50 -37.74
CA THR A 414 3.82 1.90 -38.97
C THR A 414 3.03 0.65 -39.29
N LEU A 415 2.71 0.46 -40.57
CA LEU A 415 1.97 -0.70 -41.05
C LEU A 415 2.91 -1.68 -41.76
N LEU A 416 2.81 -2.94 -41.40
CA LEU A 416 3.46 -4.05 -42.09
C LEU A 416 2.39 -4.89 -42.76
N LEU A 417 2.72 -5.52 -43.89
CA LEU A 417 1.87 -6.45 -44.61
C LEU A 417 2.45 -7.85 -44.51
N GLN A 418 1.66 -8.82 -44.04
CA GLN A 418 2.02 -10.23 -44.11
C GLN A 418 1.13 -10.95 -45.09
N PRO A 419 1.69 -11.64 -46.14
CA PRO A 419 0.91 -12.31 -47.14
C PRO A 419 0.25 -13.59 -46.63
N ILE A 420 -0.98 -13.87 -47.11
CA ILE A 420 -1.60 -15.19 -47.07
C ILE A 420 -1.53 -15.77 -48.47
N HIS A 421 -0.94 -16.95 -48.65
CA HIS A 421 -0.84 -17.60 -49.93
C HIS A 421 -2.03 -18.56 -50.15
N PRO A 422 -2.72 -18.49 -51.31
CA PRO A 422 -3.77 -19.42 -51.64
C PRO A 422 -3.21 -20.81 -51.86
N THR A 423 -3.89 -21.83 -51.38
CA THR A 423 -3.52 -23.23 -51.57
C THR A 423 -4.26 -23.85 -52.78
N GLY A 424 -5.41 -23.29 -53.16
CA GLY A 424 -6.21 -23.70 -54.30
C GLY A 424 -6.16 -22.69 -55.43
N ARG A 425 -6.43 -23.16 -56.70
CA ARG A 425 -6.40 -22.28 -57.88
C ARG A 425 -7.42 -21.13 -57.86
N ASN A 426 -8.50 -21.26 -57.11
CA ASN A 426 -9.60 -20.29 -57.03
C ASN A 426 -9.78 -19.68 -55.65
N SER A 427 -8.88 -19.96 -54.71
CA SER A 427 -8.96 -19.44 -53.34
C SER A 427 -8.71 -17.94 -53.34
N LYS A 428 -9.67 -17.18 -52.82
CA LYS A 428 -9.50 -15.73 -52.61
C LYS A 428 -8.91 -15.53 -51.22
N VAL A 429 -7.76 -14.92 -51.19
CA VAL A 429 -7.03 -14.59 -49.96
C VAL A 429 -6.72 -13.11 -49.91
N TYR A 430 -6.11 -12.67 -48.82
CA TYR A 430 -5.73 -11.28 -48.60
C TYR A 430 -4.37 -11.22 -47.92
N GLY A 431 -3.81 -10.03 -47.76
CA GLY A 431 -2.64 -9.83 -46.89
C GLY A 431 -3.04 -9.17 -45.58
N GLU A 432 -2.55 -9.63 -44.47
CA GLU A 432 -2.87 -9.06 -43.17
C GLU A 432 -2.02 -7.81 -42.87
N ILE A 433 -2.67 -6.71 -42.52
CA ILE A 433 -2.02 -5.48 -42.06
C ILE A 433 -1.77 -5.59 -40.56
N LEU A 434 -0.49 -5.55 -40.23
CA LEU A 434 0.01 -5.61 -38.86
C LEU A 434 0.49 -4.22 -38.42
N ALA A 435 -0.21 -3.63 -37.48
CA ALA A 435 0.18 -2.35 -36.90
C ALA A 435 1.40 -2.49 -35.98
N ARG A 436 2.31 -1.50 -36.05
CA ARG A 436 3.43 -1.32 -35.12
C ARG A 436 3.40 0.10 -34.59
N PHE A 437 3.56 0.26 -33.30
CA PHE A 437 3.49 1.55 -32.61
C PHE A 437 4.88 1.99 -32.22
N LEU A 438 5.14 3.29 -32.34
CA LEU A 438 6.45 3.88 -32.07
C LEU A 438 6.38 4.81 -30.86
N ASN A 439 7.39 4.76 -30.00
CA ASN A 439 7.53 5.70 -28.90
C ASN A 439 8.01 7.09 -29.39
N SER A 440 8.23 8.02 -28.47
CA SER A 440 8.74 9.37 -28.79
C SER A 440 10.13 9.37 -29.43
N ASN A 441 10.90 8.30 -29.28
CA ASN A 441 12.23 8.11 -29.86
C ASN A 441 12.21 7.36 -31.20
N ASN A 442 11.04 7.08 -31.78
CA ASN A 442 10.83 6.24 -32.96
C ASN A 442 11.27 4.77 -32.79
N GLU A 443 11.28 4.25 -31.56
CA GLU A 443 11.53 2.85 -31.28
C GLU A 443 10.20 2.08 -31.24
N MET A 444 10.20 0.83 -31.69
CA MET A 444 8.98 -0.01 -31.68
C MET A 444 8.56 -0.35 -30.25
N LEU A 445 7.30 -0.07 -29.94
CA LEU A 445 6.66 -0.54 -28.72
C LEU A 445 6.25 -2.01 -28.87
N PRO A 446 6.26 -2.83 -27.79
CA PRO A 446 5.77 -4.21 -27.80
C PRO A 446 4.27 -4.21 -28.13
N THR A 447 3.91 -4.63 -29.35
CA THR A 447 2.53 -4.49 -29.87
C THR A 447 1.49 -5.17 -28.98
N ALA A 448 1.74 -6.40 -28.53
CA ALA A 448 0.81 -7.13 -27.67
C ALA A 448 0.55 -6.40 -26.35
N SER A 449 1.61 -5.91 -25.70
CA SER A 449 1.52 -5.12 -24.46
C SER A 449 0.82 -3.78 -24.70
N PHE A 450 1.11 -3.11 -25.82
CA PHE A 450 0.49 -1.84 -26.17
C PHE A 450 -1.03 -1.98 -26.38
N ILE A 451 -1.46 -2.96 -27.15
CA ILE A 451 -2.88 -3.24 -27.40
C ILE A 451 -3.60 -3.62 -26.10
N ALA A 452 -3.04 -4.54 -25.31
CA ALA A 452 -3.64 -4.95 -24.04
C ALA A 452 -3.77 -3.77 -23.06
N MET A 453 -2.78 -2.88 -23.01
CA MET A 453 -2.85 -1.69 -22.18
C MET A 453 -3.82 -0.64 -22.74
N ALA A 454 -3.94 -0.52 -24.05
CA ALA A 454 -4.96 0.33 -24.67
C ALA A 454 -6.38 -0.15 -24.34
N GLU A 455 -6.62 -1.46 -24.33
CA GLU A 455 -7.89 -2.04 -23.87
C GLU A 455 -8.16 -1.75 -22.39
N LYS A 456 -7.19 -2.04 -21.51
CA LYS A 456 -7.27 -1.80 -20.07
C LYS A 456 -7.52 -0.33 -19.70
N LEU A 457 -6.98 0.60 -20.49
CA LEU A 457 -7.06 2.04 -20.25
C LEU A 457 -8.19 2.74 -21.03
N ASP A 458 -9.11 2.00 -21.66
CA ASP A 458 -10.22 2.52 -22.47
C ASP A 458 -9.80 3.35 -23.68
N LYS A 459 -8.64 3.04 -24.28
CA LYS A 459 -8.10 3.74 -25.45
C LYS A 459 -8.18 2.93 -26.75
N ILE A 460 -8.54 1.65 -26.68
CA ILE A 460 -8.48 0.74 -27.83
C ILE A 460 -9.37 1.20 -29.02
N VAL A 461 -10.52 1.80 -28.73
CA VAL A 461 -11.41 2.33 -29.77
C VAL A 461 -10.73 3.42 -30.62
N ALA A 462 -9.93 4.28 -29.97
CA ALA A 462 -9.17 5.32 -30.66
C ALA A 462 -8.00 4.72 -31.45
N ILE A 463 -7.36 3.66 -30.93
CA ILE A 463 -6.29 2.93 -31.62
C ILE A 463 -6.84 2.20 -32.85
N ASP A 464 -7.97 1.49 -32.76
CA ASP A 464 -8.58 0.84 -33.92
C ASP A 464 -8.96 1.84 -35.02
N ARG A 465 -9.49 3.02 -34.63
CA ARG A 465 -9.72 4.11 -35.59
C ARG A 465 -8.44 4.56 -36.26
N LEU A 466 -7.37 4.77 -35.50
CA LEU A 466 -6.07 5.17 -36.04
C LEU A 466 -5.54 4.14 -37.05
N ILE A 467 -5.59 2.84 -36.70
CA ILE A 467 -5.15 1.75 -37.58
C ILE A 467 -5.96 1.76 -38.88
N ILE A 468 -7.30 1.80 -38.79
CA ILE A 468 -8.18 1.77 -39.95
C ILE A 468 -7.98 3.00 -40.83
N ASP A 469 -7.92 4.20 -40.26
CA ASP A 469 -7.68 5.45 -40.99
C ASP A 469 -6.34 5.43 -41.73
N THR A 470 -5.27 5.02 -41.03
CA THR A 470 -3.94 4.92 -41.60
C THR A 470 -3.90 3.88 -42.73
N SER A 471 -4.50 2.70 -42.51
CA SER A 471 -4.56 1.64 -43.50
C SER A 471 -5.31 2.07 -44.79
N ILE A 472 -6.45 2.71 -44.63
CA ILE A 472 -7.23 3.23 -45.78
C ILE A 472 -6.43 4.27 -46.54
N ASN A 473 -5.79 5.21 -45.84
CA ASN A 473 -4.98 6.27 -46.46
C ASN A 473 -3.77 5.68 -47.20
N GLU A 474 -3.05 4.71 -46.60
CA GLU A 474 -1.93 4.03 -47.29
C GLU A 474 -2.36 3.28 -48.53
N ILE A 475 -3.48 2.55 -48.49
CA ILE A 475 -4.05 1.85 -49.66
C ILE A 475 -4.37 2.84 -50.79
N ILE A 476 -4.97 3.99 -50.46
CA ILE A 476 -5.31 5.04 -51.44
C ILE A 476 -4.04 5.68 -52.00
N ASN A 477 -3.11 6.11 -51.15
CA ASN A 477 -1.89 6.82 -51.52
C ASN A 477 -1.00 5.97 -52.45
N LYS A 478 -0.92 4.66 -52.17
CA LYS A 478 -0.13 3.70 -52.94
C LYS A 478 -0.92 3.05 -54.10
N ASN A 479 -2.17 3.44 -54.29
CA ASN A 479 -3.05 2.94 -55.34
C ASN A 479 -3.18 1.40 -55.38
N MET A 480 -3.29 0.76 -54.21
CA MET A 480 -3.25 -0.71 -54.01
C MET A 480 -4.65 -1.36 -54.13
N PHE A 481 -5.48 -0.95 -55.09
CA PHE A 481 -6.87 -1.43 -55.25
C PHE A 481 -6.99 -2.86 -55.85
N GLU A 482 -5.89 -3.43 -56.31
CA GLU A 482 -5.85 -4.80 -56.87
C GLU A 482 -5.83 -5.88 -55.79
N HIS A 483 -5.38 -5.53 -54.57
CA HIS A 483 -5.19 -6.44 -53.44
C HIS A 483 -6.31 -6.33 -52.40
N SER A 484 -6.47 -7.36 -51.59
CA SER A 484 -7.34 -7.34 -50.41
C SER A 484 -6.49 -7.33 -49.15
N PHE A 485 -6.98 -6.66 -48.07
CA PHE A 485 -6.25 -6.40 -46.87
C PHE A 485 -7.05 -6.75 -45.62
N GLY A 486 -6.44 -7.51 -44.70
CA GLY A 486 -6.98 -7.84 -43.39
C GLY A 486 -6.62 -6.75 -42.38
N ILE A 487 -7.55 -6.33 -41.55
CA ILE A 487 -7.35 -5.37 -40.48
C ILE A 487 -7.97 -5.92 -39.19
N ASN A 488 -7.18 -6.05 -38.17
CA ASN A 488 -7.63 -6.48 -36.84
C ASN A 488 -8.52 -5.43 -36.18
N ILE A 489 -9.62 -5.84 -35.53
CA ILE A 489 -10.49 -5.00 -34.71
C ILE A 489 -10.74 -5.66 -33.35
N SER A 490 -10.68 -4.86 -32.30
CA SER A 490 -10.95 -5.32 -30.93
C SER A 490 -12.46 -5.57 -30.69
N ALA A 491 -12.77 -6.54 -29.83
CA ALA A 491 -14.14 -6.83 -29.38
C ALA A 491 -14.82 -5.61 -28.71
N ARG A 492 -14.03 -4.79 -28.04
CA ARG A 492 -14.51 -3.60 -27.36
C ARG A 492 -14.96 -2.52 -28.35
N SER A 493 -14.23 -2.32 -29.45
CA SER A 493 -14.61 -1.38 -30.51
C SER A 493 -15.92 -1.78 -31.18
N ILE A 494 -16.16 -3.07 -31.35
CA ILE A 494 -17.42 -3.56 -31.92
C ILE A 494 -18.61 -3.23 -31.00
N SER A 495 -18.41 -3.21 -29.72
CA SER A 495 -19.44 -2.92 -28.71
C SER A 495 -19.71 -1.41 -28.56
N ASP A 496 -18.86 -0.54 -29.14
CA ASP A 496 -19.02 0.91 -29.12
C ASP A 496 -19.89 1.39 -30.30
N GLU A 497 -21.08 1.93 -30.02
CA GLU A 497 -22.01 2.38 -31.06
C GLU A 497 -21.46 3.55 -31.90
N HIS A 498 -20.69 4.44 -31.29
CA HIS A 498 -20.07 5.57 -32.00
C HIS A 498 -18.98 5.10 -32.97
N PHE A 499 -18.23 4.06 -32.57
CA PHE A 499 -17.26 3.42 -33.45
C PHE A 499 -17.96 2.77 -34.63
N MET A 500 -19.02 2.01 -34.39
CA MET A 500 -19.78 1.32 -35.46
C MET A 500 -20.34 2.31 -36.49
N ILE A 501 -20.94 3.41 -36.05
CA ILE A 501 -21.46 4.47 -36.94
C ILE A 501 -20.31 5.15 -37.71
N TRP A 502 -19.19 5.42 -37.02
CA TRP A 502 -18.01 6.01 -37.65
C TRP A 502 -17.45 5.08 -38.74
N LEU A 503 -17.30 3.77 -38.43
CA LEU A 503 -16.75 2.79 -39.35
C LEU A 503 -17.64 2.68 -40.60
N GLU A 504 -18.96 2.51 -40.46
CA GLU A 504 -19.90 2.45 -41.57
C GLU A 504 -19.79 3.68 -42.47
N ARG A 505 -19.77 4.88 -41.89
CA ARG A 505 -19.62 6.14 -42.64
C ARG A 505 -18.28 6.24 -43.36
N LYS A 506 -17.18 5.78 -42.72
CA LYS A 506 -15.85 5.77 -43.34
C LYS A 506 -15.80 4.86 -44.55
N LEU A 507 -16.32 3.63 -44.43
CA LEU A 507 -16.35 2.65 -45.51
C LEU A 507 -17.26 3.10 -46.67
N LEU A 508 -18.40 3.73 -46.39
CA LEU A 508 -19.28 4.27 -47.41
C LEU A 508 -18.67 5.43 -48.21
N ARG A 509 -17.74 6.19 -47.61
CA ARG A 509 -17.01 7.27 -48.30
C ARG A 509 -15.96 6.75 -49.26
N GLU A 510 -15.38 5.57 -48.95
CA GLU A 510 -14.30 4.97 -49.73
C GLU A 510 -14.69 3.59 -50.26
N PRO A 511 -15.72 3.49 -51.13
CA PRO A 511 -16.30 2.20 -51.52
C PRO A 511 -15.34 1.30 -52.30
N LYS A 512 -14.36 1.89 -53.02
CA LYS A 512 -13.32 1.13 -53.72
C LYS A 512 -12.40 0.40 -52.76
N VAL A 513 -12.07 1.03 -51.63
CA VAL A 513 -11.24 0.44 -50.58
C VAL A 513 -12.07 -0.54 -49.74
N ALA A 514 -13.31 -0.16 -49.37
CA ALA A 514 -14.17 -0.98 -48.54
C ALA A 514 -14.32 -2.40 -49.09
N THR A 515 -14.47 -2.57 -50.42
CA THR A 515 -14.56 -3.89 -51.06
C THR A 515 -13.28 -4.72 -51.03
N ARG A 516 -12.16 -4.10 -50.64
CA ARG A 516 -10.83 -4.74 -50.47
C ARG A 516 -10.49 -5.04 -49.02
N LEU A 517 -11.28 -4.55 -48.07
CA LEU A 517 -11.04 -4.77 -46.67
C LEU A 517 -11.71 -6.04 -46.15
N VAL A 518 -10.94 -6.73 -45.29
CA VAL A 518 -11.36 -7.88 -44.52
C VAL A 518 -11.09 -7.54 -43.06
N PHE A 519 -12.11 -7.53 -42.22
CA PHE A 519 -11.93 -7.22 -40.80
C PHE A 519 -11.73 -8.52 -40.02
N GLU A 520 -10.69 -8.56 -39.19
CA GLU A 520 -10.31 -9.75 -38.44
C GLU A 520 -10.66 -9.57 -36.96
N ILE A 521 -11.37 -10.54 -36.40
CA ILE A 521 -11.85 -10.48 -35.02
C ILE A 521 -11.71 -11.86 -34.41
N THR A 522 -11.19 -11.94 -33.19
CA THR A 522 -11.01 -13.21 -32.48
C THR A 522 -12.36 -13.91 -32.23
N GLU A 523 -12.39 -15.23 -32.28
CA GLU A 523 -13.55 -16.06 -31.93
C GLU A 523 -14.11 -15.64 -30.54
N TYR A 524 -13.24 -15.51 -29.54
CA TYR A 524 -13.60 -15.07 -28.19
C TYR A 524 -14.29 -13.70 -28.20
N GLY A 525 -13.77 -12.74 -28.96
CA GLY A 525 -14.33 -11.40 -29.05
C GLY A 525 -15.74 -11.37 -29.62
N LEU A 526 -16.02 -12.20 -30.66
CA LEU A 526 -17.37 -12.31 -31.24
C LEU A 526 -18.37 -12.99 -30.29
N GLN A 527 -17.91 -13.91 -29.46
CA GLN A 527 -18.77 -14.64 -28.52
C GLN A 527 -19.27 -13.74 -27.36
N GLN A 528 -18.53 -12.72 -26.96
CA GLN A 528 -18.93 -11.83 -25.88
C GLN A 528 -20.28 -11.17 -26.09
N ASN A 529 -20.63 -10.84 -27.34
CA ASN A 529 -21.94 -10.29 -27.68
C ASN A 529 -22.36 -10.65 -29.10
N ILE A 530 -23.00 -11.80 -29.27
CA ILE A 530 -23.40 -12.34 -30.56
C ILE A 530 -24.32 -11.39 -31.37
N LYS A 531 -25.20 -10.64 -30.70
CA LYS A 531 -26.09 -9.69 -31.38
C LYS A 531 -25.32 -8.53 -32.00
N THR A 532 -24.38 -7.98 -31.27
CA THR A 532 -23.50 -6.89 -31.74
C THR A 532 -22.58 -7.40 -32.85
N SER A 533 -22.03 -8.59 -32.70
CA SER A 533 -21.21 -9.27 -33.73
C SER A 533 -21.98 -9.49 -35.03
N LYS A 534 -23.22 -9.97 -34.96
CA LYS A 534 -24.07 -10.11 -36.14
C LYS A 534 -24.36 -8.78 -36.83
N ARG A 535 -24.67 -7.72 -36.03
CA ARG A 535 -24.89 -6.37 -36.57
C ARG A 535 -23.66 -5.83 -37.31
N LEU A 536 -22.46 -6.07 -36.77
CA LEU A 536 -21.20 -5.70 -37.44
C LEU A 536 -21.08 -6.44 -38.79
N ILE A 537 -21.22 -7.76 -38.79
CA ILE A 537 -21.07 -8.58 -40.00
C ILE A 537 -22.05 -8.13 -41.08
N ASP A 538 -23.32 -7.94 -40.72
CA ASP A 538 -24.35 -7.46 -41.65
C ASP A 538 -24.01 -6.05 -42.18
N MET A 539 -23.42 -5.18 -41.37
CA MET A 539 -22.96 -3.85 -41.79
C MET A 539 -21.80 -3.95 -42.79
N LEU A 540 -20.78 -4.79 -42.46
CA LEU A 540 -19.60 -4.96 -43.30
C LEU A 540 -19.99 -5.54 -44.68
N HIS A 541 -20.87 -6.53 -44.72
CA HIS A 541 -21.38 -7.10 -45.96
C HIS A 541 -22.16 -6.06 -46.81
N ARG A 542 -22.96 -5.18 -46.18
CA ARG A 542 -23.66 -4.09 -46.88
C ARG A 542 -22.74 -3.13 -47.62
N VAL A 543 -21.58 -2.83 -47.02
CA VAL A 543 -20.58 -1.92 -47.62
C VAL A 543 -19.60 -2.64 -48.56
N GLY A 544 -19.72 -3.98 -48.68
CA GLY A 544 -18.89 -4.80 -49.54
C GLY A 544 -17.59 -5.29 -48.91
N SER A 545 -17.39 -5.03 -47.63
CA SER A 545 -16.25 -5.55 -46.84
C SER A 545 -16.53 -6.99 -46.39
N ARG A 546 -15.48 -7.70 -46.00
CA ARG A 546 -15.52 -9.09 -45.54
C ARG A 546 -15.05 -9.21 -44.11
N ILE A 547 -15.24 -10.38 -43.50
CA ILE A 547 -14.87 -10.65 -42.13
C ILE A 547 -14.17 -12.00 -41.97
N THR A 548 -13.15 -12.04 -41.13
CA THR A 548 -12.46 -13.25 -40.69
C THR A 548 -12.67 -13.44 -39.18
N VAL A 549 -12.99 -14.67 -38.80
CA VAL A 549 -12.93 -15.10 -37.40
C VAL A 549 -11.53 -15.64 -37.12
N GLU A 550 -10.76 -14.96 -36.31
CA GLU A 550 -9.40 -15.36 -35.91
C GLU A 550 -9.35 -16.30 -34.71
N ARG A 551 -8.22 -17.00 -34.58
CA ARG A 551 -7.91 -17.94 -33.49
C ARG A 551 -9.02 -18.95 -33.26
N PHE A 552 -9.51 -19.47 -34.38
CA PHE A 552 -10.64 -20.37 -34.36
C PHE A 552 -10.29 -21.77 -33.86
N GLY A 553 -11.19 -22.35 -33.03
CA GLY A 553 -11.11 -23.73 -32.54
C GLY A 553 -10.63 -23.86 -31.10
N VAL A 554 -10.16 -22.79 -30.46
CA VAL A 554 -9.71 -22.81 -29.05
C VAL A 554 -10.89 -22.71 -28.08
N GLY A 555 -11.97 -22.08 -28.49
CA GLY A 555 -13.22 -21.98 -27.71
C GLY A 555 -14.15 -23.20 -27.88
N LEU A 556 -15.11 -23.34 -26.96
CA LEU A 556 -16.19 -24.34 -27.07
C LEU A 556 -17.27 -23.87 -28.06
N THR A 557 -16.87 -23.46 -29.27
CA THR A 557 -17.82 -22.87 -30.23
C THR A 557 -18.72 -23.92 -30.82
N SER A 558 -20.03 -23.69 -30.72
CA SER A 558 -21.01 -24.55 -31.36
C SER A 558 -21.10 -24.25 -32.85
N PHE A 559 -21.32 -25.25 -33.66
CA PHE A 559 -21.61 -25.10 -35.10
C PHE A 559 -22.73 -24.09 -35.40
N LYS A 560 -23.65 -23.91 -34.46
CA LYS A 560 -24.71 -22.89 -34.51
C LYS A 560 -24.15 -21.47 -34.63
N PHE A 561 -23.03 -21.18 -33.99
CA PHE A 561 -22.35 -19.88 -34.03
C PHE A 561 -21.97 -19.48 -35.47
N PHE A 562 -21.38 -20.39 -36.25
CA PHE A 562 -21.02 -20.13 -37.65
C PHE A 562 -22.21 -19.89 -38.54
N ARG A 563 -23.21 -20.77 -38.42
CA ARG A 563 -24.44 -20.66 -39.21
C ARG A 563 -25.15 -19.32 -38.97
N ASP A 564 -25.13 -18.83 -37.73
CA ASP A 564 -25.85 -17.61 -37.34
C ASP A 564 -25.04 -16.33 -37.67
N LEU A 565 -23.71 -16.38 -37.63
CA LEU A 565 -22.84 -15.25 -37.95
C LEU A 565 -22.44 -15.14 -39.43
N THR A 566 -22.27 -16.25 -40.12
CA THR A 566 -21.88 -16.31 -41.54
C THR A 566 -20.65 -15.49 -41.91
N PRO A 567 -19.46 -15.72 -41.28
CA PRO A 567 -18.22 -15.03 -41.65
C PRO A 567 -17.77 -15.49 -43.07
N ASP A 568 -16.90 -14.70 -43.72
CA ASP A 568 -16.32 -15.06 -45.03
C ASP A 568 -15.13 -16.01 -44.86
N TYR A 569 -14.39 -15.85 -43.77
CA TYR A 569 -13.20 -16.66 -43.45
C TYR A 569 -13.21 -17.09 -42.00
N ILE A 570 -12.55 -18.22 -41.73
CA ILE A 570 -12.07 -18.62 -40.43
C ILE A 570 -10.58 -18.84 -40.52
N LYS A 571 -9.81 -18.30 -39.56
CA LYS A 571 -8.37 -18.50 -39.43
C LYS A 571 -8.13 -19.42 -38.24
N MET A 572 -7.63 -20.62 -38.50
CA MET A 572 -7.40 -21.65 -37.49
C MET A 572 -6.28 -21.20 -36.55
N ASP A 573 -6.48 -21.41 -35.26
CA ASP A 573 -5.46 -21.09 -34.25
C ASP A 573 -4.18 -21.90 -34.44
N SER A 574 -3.03 -21.30 -34.10
CA SER A 574 -1.71 -21.92 -34.24
C SER A 574 -1.54 -23.25 -33.51
N SER A 575 -2.33 -23.50 -32.45
CA SER A 575 -2.34 -24.80 -31.76
C SER A 575 -2.79 -25.98 -32.61
N TYR A 576 -3.51 -25.72 -33.71
CA TYR A 576 -3.97 -26.72 -34.64
C TYR A 576 -3.12 -26.80 -35.92
N THR A 577 -2.33 -25.81 -36.23
CA THR A 577 -1.57 -25.68 -37.48
C THR A 577 -0.08 -25.93 -37.31
N ARG A 578 0.47 -25.66 -36.11
CA ARG A 578 1.87 -25.94 -35.81
C ARG A 578 2.10 -27.44 -35.63
N ASP A 579 3.21 -27.95 -36.18
CA ASP A 579 3.58 -29.37 -36.18
C ASP A 579 2.48 -30.28 -36.73
N ILE A 580 1.64 -29.76 -37.65
CA ILE A 580 0.47 -30.46 -38.18
C ILE A 580 0.82 -31.69 -39.01
N ASP A 581 2.01 -31.75 -39.57
CA ASP A 581 2.54 -32.89 -40.32
C ASP A 581 2.66 -34.15 -39.46
N ASP A 582 2.98 -33.98 -38.16
CA ASP A 582 3.14 -35.07 -37.19
C ASP A 582 1.87 -35.34 -36.35
N ASP A 583 0.96 -34.36 -36.16
CA ASP A 583 -0.22 -34.49 -35.29
C ASP A 583 -1.48 -35.00 -36.05
N LYS A 584 -1.70 -36.31 -35.95
CA LYS A 584 -2.87 -36.97 -36.58
C LYS A 584 -4.22 -36.50 -36.01
N ASN A 585 -4.29 -36.10 -34.75
CA ASN A 585 -5.52 -35.64 -34.13
C ASN A 585 -5.90 -34.27 -34.68
N ASN A 586 -4.92 -33.35 -34.75
CA ASN A 586 -5.13 -32.04 -35.36
C ASN A 586 -5.45 -32.15 -36.85
N GLN A 587 -4.80 -33.06 -37.60
CA GLN A 587 -5.17 -33.33 -39.01
C GLN A 587 -6.63 -33.76 -39.15
N TYR A 588 -7.10 -34.65 -38.28
CA TYR A 588 -8.51 -35.11 -38.30
C TYR A 588 -9.47 -33.96 -37.95
N PHE A 589 -9.15 -33.19 -36.92
CA PHE A 589 -9.95 -32.03 -36.52
C PHE A 589 -10.03 -30.97 -37.62
N LEU A 590 -8.91 -30.59 -38.24
CA LEU A 590 -8.88 -29.62 -39.33
C LEU A 590 -9.67 -30.09 -40.52
N ARG A 591 -9.58 -31.38 -40.89
CA ARG A 591 -10.39 -31.94 -41.99
C ARG A 591 -11.88 -31.81 -41.76
N LEU A 592 -12.35 -32.08 -40.53
CA LEU A 592 -13.75 -31.88 -40.17
C LEU A 592 -14.15 -30.41 -40.24
N MET A 593 -13.30 -29.50 -39.73
CA MET A 593 -13.59 -28.06 -39.75
C MET A 593 -13.65 -27.51 -41.18
N VAL A 594 -12.73 -27.91 -42.06
CA VAL A 594 -12.73 -27.52 -43.47
C VAL A 594 -14.00 -28.01 -44.16
N ASP A 595 -14.37 -29.29 -44.00
CA ASP A 595 -15.62 -29.84 -44.63
C ASP A 595 -16.88 -29.08 -44.17
N LEU A 596 -16.95 -28.75 -42.87
CA LEU A 596 -18.08 -28.00 -42.31
C LEU A 596 -18.13 -26.55 -42.81
N ALA A 597 -16.98 -25.86 -42.83
CA ALA A 597 -16.85 -24.48 -43.27
C ALA A 597 -17.21 -24.35 -44.77
N HIS A 598 -16.68 -25.23 -45.60
CA HIS A 598 -16.95 -25.24 -47.05
C HIS A 598 -18.45 -25.48 -47.37
N ARG A 599 -19.14 -26.30 -46.58
CA ARG A 599 -20.61 -26.47 -46.71
C ARG A 599 -21.40 -25.20 -46.46
N LEU A 600 -20.81 -24.26 -45.68
CA LEU A 600 -21.39 -22.93 -45.41
C LEU A 600 -20.79 -21.84 -46.30
N SER A 601 -19.97 -22.19 -47.28
CA SER A 601 -19.26 -21.26 -48.18
C SER A 601 -18.27 -20.35 -47.40
N ILE A 602 -17.71 -20.83 -46.32
CA ILE A 602 -16.70 -20.14 -45.50
C ILE A 602 -15.32 -20.70 -45.88
N ASN A 603 -14.36 -19.81 -46.19
CA ASN A 603 -12.99 -20.21 -46.48
C ASN A 603 -12.21 -20.44 -45.19
N VAL A 604 -11.29 -21.42 -45.17
CA VAL A 604 -10.48 -21.76 -44.01
C VAL A 604 -9.04 -21.40 -44.26
N LEU A 605 -8.47 -20.60 -43.36
CA LEU A 605 -7.09 -20.16 -43.39
C LEU A 605 -6.30 -20.80 -42.24
N ALA A 606 -5.03 -21.07 -42.47
CA ALA A 606 -4.10 -21.57 -41.46
C ALA A 606 -3.03 -20.53 -41.15
N GLU A 607 -2.80 -20.24 -39.85
CA GLU A 607 -1.75 -19.34 -39.41
C GLU A 607 -0.53 -20.09 -38.90
N SER A 608 0.57 -19.37 -38.69
CA SER A 608 1.82 -19.87 -38.05
C SER A 608 2.50 -21.04 -38.78
N VAL A 609 2.42 -21.08 -40.10
CA VAL A 609 3.08 -22.08 -40.94
C VAL A 609 4.58 -21.77 -41.01
N GLU A 610 5.42 -22.66 -40.45
CA GLU A 610 6.88 -22.45 -40.30
C GLU A 610 7.72 -23.39 -41.18
N SER A 611 7.10 -24.46 -41.74
CA SER A 611 7.80 -25.44 -42.58
C SER A 611 7.08 -25.78 -43.89
N GLN A 612 7.80 -26.42 -44.82
CA GLN A 612 7.25 -26.92 -46.07
C GLN A 612 6.31 -28.09 -45.82
N GLU A 613 6.65 -28.93 -44.85
CA GLU A 613 5.94 -30.14 -44.47
C GLU A 613 4.56 -29.76 -43.90
N GLU A 614 4.50 -28.77 -43.02
CA GLU A 614 3.21 -28.21 -42.54
C GLU A 614 2.34 -27.70 -43.68
N LYS A 615 2.94 -26.86 -44.57
CA LYS A 615 2.21 -26.32 -45.72
C LYS A 615 1.63 -27.43 -46.59
N HIS A 616 2.43 -28.45 -46.94
CA HIS A 616 2.00 -29.57 -47.79
C HIS A 616 0.86 -30.38 -47.13
N THR A 617 0.96 -30.60 -45.81
CA THR A 617 -0.10 -31.28 -45.06
C THR A 617 -1.38 -30.46 -45.05
N LEU A 618 -1.33 -29.15 -44.85
CA LEU A 618 -2.48 -28.23 -44.87
C LEU A 618 -3.13 -28.17 -46.26
N GLU A 619 -2.33 -28.16 -47.33
CA GLU A 619 -2.84 -28.27 -48.71
C GLU A 619 -3.60 -29.60 -48.94
N GLY A 620 -3.09 -30.71 -48.42
CA GLY A 620 -3.73 -32.04 -48.45
C GLY A 620 -5.00 -32.11 -47.61
N LEU A 621 -5.19 -31.22 -46.66
CA LEU A 621 -6.40 -31.05 -45.84
C LEU A 621 -7.42 -30.07 -46.45
N PHE A 622 -7.14 -29.52 -47.63
CA PHE A 622 -8.00 -28.57 -48.37
C PHE A 622 -8.21 -27.24 -47.68
N ILE A 623 -7.20 -26.76 -46.90
CA ILE A 623 -7.16 -25.40 -46.38
C ILE A 623 -7.08 -24.42 -47.57
N ASP A 624 -7.78 -23.29 -47.54
CA ASP A 624 -7.90 -22.33 -48.64
C ASP A 624 -6.71 -21.36 -48.74
N GLY A 625 -6.01 -21.10 -47.62
CA GLY A 625 -4.83 -20.22 -47.57
C GLY A 625 -3.96 -20.46 -46.35
N CYS A 626 -2.66 -20.24 -46.50
CA CYS A 626 -1.66 -20.39 -45.47
C CYS A 626 -0.93 -19.08 -45.21
N GLN A 627 -0.70 -18.77 -43.95
CA GLN A 627 0.09 -17.63 -43.43
C GLN A 627 1.14 -18.15 -42.47
N GLY A 628 2.31 -17.55 -42.46
CA GLY A 628 3.40 -17.89 -41.52
C GLY A 628 4.75 -17.49 -42.06
N PHE A 629 5.82 -17.64 -41.27
CA PHE A 629 7.15 -17.20 -41.64
C PHE A 629 7.75 -18.00 -42.81
N TYR A 630 7.31 -19.22 -43.02
CA TYR A 630 7.64 -19.97 -44.22
C TYR A 630 6.99 -19.40 -45.50
N ILE A 631 5.81 -18.81 -45.36
CA ILE A 631 5.07 -18.21 -46.48
C ILE A 631 5.62 -16.82 -46.80
N GLY A 632 5.79 -16.00 -45.79
CA GLY A 632 6.31 -14.66 -45.90
C GLY A 632 6.36 -13.97 -44.52
N LYS A 633 7.43 -13.25 -44.27
CA LYS A 633 7.53 -12.41 -43.09
C LYS A 633 6.77 -11.09 -43.30
N PRO A 634 6.30 -10.44 -42.22
CA PRO A 634 5.77 -9.09 -42.32
C PRO A 634 6.78 -8.11 -42.91
N GLU A 635 6.42 -7.41 -43.98
CA GLU A 635 7.22 -6.40 -44.64
C GLU A 635 6.52 -5.04 -44.58
N PRO A 636 7.22 -3.89 -44.68
CA PRO A 636 6.56 -2.58 -44.72
C PRO A 636 5.51 -2.50 -45.83
N LEU A 637 4.28 -2.04 -45.45
CA LEU A 637 3.18 -1.86 -46.39
C LEU A 637 3.50 -0.83 -47.46
#